data_f35108a31f71cd057f6e4b1437cdd4f5
#
_entry.id   f35108a31f71cd057f6e4b1437cdd4f5
#
_cell.length_a   1.000
_cell.length_b   1.000
_cell.length_c   1.000
_cell.angle_alpha   90.00
_cell.angle_beta   90.00
_cell.angle_gamma   90.00
#
_symmetry.space_group_name_H-M   'P 1'
#
loop_
_entity.id
_entity.type
_entity.pdbx_description
1 polymer ?
#
loop_
_entity_poly.entity_id
_entity_poly.type
_entity_poly.pdbx_seq_one_letter_code
_entity_poly.pdbx_strand_id
1 'polypeptide(L)'
;NSQFNNHFSGSMVVEVIIRDPNLHDTDQGKGEPDVTINGKSLRMVQSTDGNWYAYFANVNKAKIADSTQSATSGKGLDFGVFCSRDTSSSVFGISLSDTDGFTVPGNNGLSGFTNGATSFTQCTGTPTTPTILNNVVRHAPSINTNSNIPSGQIGLDRNAWPLIQLFSFNNDVKIQYNAGGNPQSVVLQYDDSANISSNLDKNTYPQNSEVFLTVNDFQLNQDPTDEDSWTFNINSTSSTFYQAYDNSGSNSANGNAGLANLIPYLSNLGFKDNGKLSITLGNILKLKSNDKQPTTSVNDGSGNQFSKIVTLVENGPNSGIFDSSDDSDKSTISILNNAPRGQTGQIEYNKKSMSVLTESSTASISITQPALTVGSGQKPLNPGTKYPVVLFDPNQNINSGSREHLDVFRDTSIVPTLKIGNPITLGNAYDVQFYPSSPSLSGGDTSNSSVPDKNSARLFIDTSNVAIPTFKQISMNLGISASNLQSVILDSSLSNTNGTNWLNYDLRSFEKDFGITDFTTTSMTLSFSTLGSSPVTIVHSGDLSSSYGFVQLSDSDIQQISSKSGTVYLVINFGSAVGTISAEQNKQPIVFDLFSFGLKNNNDVNNAIYRFELEETNDNSSTFTGSLEYATANQLNILDPNFIKTLRSTDNEIKFIITNKLTNEKGIAISYSDLDAVGVVTTISTKSDIFTNSGVVYTGSTSYRFGQPVTITLKDPDLNLRSDTVDIYLVNNDPNSSNVDTVGSSGDILLEVLIKDIRYKRCTINGIEYGGLASTGFTLVETGPSTGVFEGTFKMPSQICDKSGTKLISSAGGSLDAKYHDSRDASGNPNIFSLLAYKSSTQFSTSPQLSKNMILIPSSGNSEEVILSGSISNAKNGVPLSIVLMRPDGVTQNFSAVLSNSGSYRTAFSINEKSVVGVYKIQLFYNGVNVGSVSFTASPNIPDWIKNNTKRWSSISDSEFVDMLNNLTRDKVIMSPKTSTTNDKVVPSWVKNIPIWWSNHQISDDDFIKSIQYMVKKGII
;
A
#
# COMPACT_ATOMS: atom_id res chain seq x y z
N ASN A 1 5.72 -27.82 -24.22
CA ASN A 1 5.82 -26.35 -24.23
C ASN A 1 7.30 -26.00 -24.39
N SER A 2 7.59 -24.94 -25.11
CA SER A 2 8.93 -24.39 -25.25
C SER A 2 8.91 -22.89 -24.94
N GLN A 3 10.05 -22.35 -24.57
CA GLN A 3 10.26 -20.91 -24.38
C GLN A 3 10.54 -20.22 -25.73
N PHE A 4 10.55 -18.90 -25.73
CA PHE A 4 10.98 -18.05 -26.87
C PHE A 4 10.30 -18.38 -28.21
N ASN A 5 9.02 -18.77 -28.19
CA ASN A 5 8.28 -19.18 -29.39
C ASN A 5 9.00 -20.27 -30.21
N ASN A 6 9.67 -21.21 -29.55
CA ASN A 6 10.50 -22.28 -30.10
C ASN A 6 11.83 -21.82 -30.76
N HIS A 7 12.33 -20.61 -30.45
CA HIS A 7 13.60 -20.14 -31.03
C HIS A 7 14.75 -20.31 -30.02
N PHE A 8 15.93 -20.58 -30.52
CA PHE A 8 17.19 -20.49 -29.82
C PHE A 8 18.32 -20.24 -30.80
N SER A 9 19.46 -19.74 -30.35
CA SER A 9 20.55 -19.35 -31.23
C SER A 9 21.93 -19.44 -30.60
N GLY A 10 22.96 -19.34 -31.40
CA GLY A 10 24.34 -19.23 -30.96
C GLY A 10 24.78 -20.36 -30.05
N SER A 11 25.38 -20.00 -28.92
CA SER A 11 25.88 -20.92 -27.87
C SER A 11 24.89 -21.19 -26.76
N MET A 12 23.66 -20.71 -26.88
CA MET A 12 22.64 -20.95 -25.86
C MET A 12 22.57 -22.42 -25.46
N VAL A 13 22.48 -22.66 -24.17
CA VAL A 13 22.21 -23.99 -23.64
C VAL A 13 20.69 -24.18 -23.54
N VAL A 14 20.21 -25.30 -24.05
CA VAL A 14 18.80 -25.67 -23.97
C VAL A 14 18.61 -26.69 -22.86
N GLU A 15 17.74 -26.40 -21.92
CA GLU A 15 17.28 -27.33 -20.90
C GLU A 15 16.08 -28.13 -21.41
N VAL A 16 16.16 -29.45 -21.31
CA VAL A 16 15.04 -30.36 -21.64
C VAL A 16 14.55 -31.02 -20.36
N ILE A 17 13.28 -30.84 -20.07
CA ILE A 17 12.63 -31.39 -18.86
C ILE A 17 11.55 -32.38 -19.26
N ILE A 18 11.66 -33.61 -18.74
CA ILE A 18 10.59 -34.61 -18.84
C ILE A 18 9.89 -34.75 -17.51
N ARG A 19 8.59 -34.45 -17.51
CA ARG A 19 7.70 -34.63 -16.36
C ARG A 19 6.72 -35.74 -16.68
N ASP A 20 7.07 -36.96 -16.30
CA ASP A 20 6.23 -38.16 -16.50
C ASP A 20 5.95 -38.78 -15.12
N PRO A 21 4.69 -38.82 -14.68
CA PRO A 21 4.32 -39.45 -13.41
C PRO A 21 4.74 -40.92 -13.28
N ASN A 22 4.90 -41.63 -14.41
CA ASN A 22 5.32 -43.04 -14.42
C ASN A 22 6.84 -43.20 -14.14
N LEU A 23 7.61 -42.13 -14.41
CA LEU A 23 9.07 -42.12 -14.26
C LEU A 23 9.54 -41.23 -13.11
N HIS A 24 8.63 -40.66 -12.31
CA HIS A 24 8.90 -39.68 -11.28
C HIS A 24 9.42 -40.25 -9.96
N ASP A 25 9.41 -41.56 -9.82
CA ASP A 25 9.79 -42.23 -8.58
C ASP A 25 11.29 -42.07 -8.30
N THR A 26 11.66 -41.60 -7.12
CA THR A 26 13.06 -41.29 -6.73
C THR A 26 13.70 -42.38 -5.87
N ASP A 27 12.97 -43.42 -5.44
CA ASP A 27 13.46 -44.53 -4.63
C ASP A 27 13.34 -45.91 -5.30
N GLN A 28 12.71 -45.95 -6.50
CA GLN A 28 12.60 -47.17 -7.31
C GLN A 28 13.16 -46.92 -8.71
N GLY A 29 13.93 -47.89 -9.24
CA GLY A 29 14.45 -47.82 -10.60
C GLY A 29 13.32 -47.93 -11.66
N LYS A 30 12.98 -46.81 -12.31
CA LYS A 30 12.00 -46.75 -13.39
C LYS A 30 12.61 -46.72 -14.80
N GLY A 31 13.92 -46.54 -14.87
CA GLY A 31 14.64 -46.37 -16.13
C GLY A 31 14.58 -44.94 -16.68
N GLU A 32 15.50 -44.66 -17.55
CA GLU A 32 15.67 -43.38 -18.23
C GLU A 32 14.57 -43.16 -19.26
N PRO A 33 13.96 -41.97 -19.39
CA PRO A 33 13.06 -41.67 -20.50
C PRO A 33 13.82 -41.71 -21.85
N ASP A 34 13.21 -42.30 -22.87
CA ASP A 34 13.78 -42.35 -24.24
C ASP A 34 13.54 -41.02 -24.94
N VAL A 35 14.54 -40.12 -24.88
CA VAL A 35 14.50 -38.81 -25.51
C VAL A 35 15.57 -38.73 -26.60
N THR A 36 15.18 -38.21 -27.76
CA THR A 36 16.08 -38.02 -28.89
C THR A 36 16.13 -36.57 -29.35
N ILE A 37 17.31 -36.17 -29.87
CA ILE A 37 17.52 -34.89 -30.54
C ILE A 37 17.94 -35.22 -32.00
N ASN A 38 17.09 -34.88 -32.98
CA ASN A 38 17.28 -35.24 -34.38
C ASN A 38 17.59 -36.73 -34.58
N GLY A 39 16.98 -37.61 -33.81
CA GLY A 39 17.17 -39.07 -33.86
C GLY A 39 18.40 -39.62 -33.13
N LYS A 40 19.25 -38.77 -32.52
CA LYS A 40 20.34 -39.15 -31.62
C LYS A 40 19.86 -39.16 -30.17
N SER A 41 20.31 -40.07 -29.34
CA SER A 41 19.92 -40.15 -27.92
C SER A 41 20.38 -38.92 -27.18
N LEU A 42 19.43 -38.28 -26.43
CA LEU A 42 19.71 -37.23 -25.42
C LEU A 42 19.57 -37.88 -24.04
N ARG A 43 20.71 -38.08 -23.36
CA ARG A 43 20.72 -38.72 -22.07
C ARG A 43 20.14 -37.85 -21.01
N MET A 44 19.16 -38.38 -20.24
CA MET A 44 18.41 -37.69 -19.23
C MET A 44 18.83 -38.10 -17.83
N VAL A 45 18.97 -37.15 -16.92
CA VAL A 45 19.35 -37.37 -15.51
C VAL A 45 18.13 -37.04 -14.64
N GLN A 46 17.80 -37.95 -13.73
CA GLN A 46 16.77 -37.72 -12.74
C GLN A 46 17.26 -36.83 -11.60
N SER A 47 16.51 -35.79 -11.28
CA SER A 47 16.76 -34.92 -10.17
C SER A 47 16.05 -35.41 -8.89
N THR A 48 16.41 -34.79 -7.75
CA THR A 48 15.76 -35.04 -6.45
C THR A 48 14.27 -34.66 -6.44
N ASP A 49 13.81 -33.81 -7.35
CA ASP A 49 12.39 -33.45 -7.56
C ASP A 49 11.60 -34.51 -8.35
N GLY A 50 12.25 -35.58 -8.79
CA GLY A 50 11.65 -36.69 -9.56
C GLY A 50 11.56 -36.45 -11.05
N ASN A 51 11.76 -35.23 -11.55
CA ASN A 51 11.77 -34.93 -12.99
C ASN A 51 13.13 -35.31 -13.60
N TRP A 52 13.13 -35.38 -14.92
CA TRP A 52 14.31 -35.73 -15.69
C TRP A 52 14.80 -34.51 -16.47
N TYR A 53 16.11 -34.26 -16.42
CA TYR A 53 16.77 -33.10 -16.99
C TYR A 53 17.88 -33.50 -17.95
N ALA A 54 18.05 -32.73 -19.02
CA ALA A 54 19.19 -32.76 -19.88
C ALA A 54 19.52 -31.38 -20.41
N TYR A 55 20.80 -31.12 -20.61
CA TYR A 55 21.28 -29.89 -21.22
C TYR A 55 21.99 -30.22 -22.52
N PHE A 56 21.72 -29.41 -23.57
CA PHE A 56 22.44 -29.54 -24.82
C PHE A 56 22.75 -28.20 -25.45
N ALA A 57 23.79 -28.13 -26.30
CA ALA A 57 24.16 -26.95 -27.06
C ALA A 57 24.77 -27.33 -28.41
N ASN A 58 24.91 -26.34 -29.32
CA ASN A 58 25.62 -26.49 -30.58
C ASN A 58 27.12 -26.64 -30.35
N VAL A 59 27.72 -27.72 -30.81
CA VAL A 59 29.14 -28.07 -30.56
C VAL A 59 30.10 -27.00 -31.07
N ASN A 60 29.85 -26.40 -32.23
CA ASN A 60 30.74 -25.43 -32.85
C ASN A 60 30.66 -24.08 -32.10
N LYS A 61 29.43 -23.68 -31.73
CA LYS A 61 29.20 -22.45 -30.99
C LYS A 61 29.68 -22.54 -29.54
N ALA A 62 29.50 -23.70 -28.89
CA ALA A 62 30.01 -23.95 -27.54
C ALA A 62 31.56 -23.82 -27.50
N LYS A 63 32.27 -24.34 -28.51
CA LYS A 63 33.74 -24.18 -28.63
C LYS A 63 34.16 -22.71 -28.76
N ILE A 64 33.43 -21.94 -29.56
CA ILE A 64 33.70 -20.52 -29.75
C ILE A 64 33.41 -19.77 -28.46
N ALA A 65 32.30 -20.08 -27.79
CA ALA A 65 31.93 -19.52 -26.50
C ALA A 65 33.02 -19.77 -25.45
N ASP A 66 33.45 -21.02 -25.33
CA ASP A 66 34.51 -21.41 -24.38
C ASP A 66 35.83 -20.70 -24.68
N SER A 67 36.15 -20.41 -25.96
CA SER A 67 37.35 -19.64 -26.32
C SER A 67 37.34 -18.17 -25.86
N THR A 68 36.17 -17.66 -25.38
CA THR A 68 36.07 -16.35 -24.75
C THR A 68 36.68 -16.33 -23.35
N GLN A 69 36.84 -17.50 -22.74
CA GLN A 69 37.58 -17.66 -21.49
C GLN A 69 39.03 -17.20 -21.66
N SER A 70 39.46 -16.22 -20.88
CA SER A 70 40.89 -15.90 -20.76
C SER A 70 41.56 -16.94 -19.85
N ALA A 71 42.85 -16.78 -19.54
CA ALA A 71 43.54 -17.70 -18.62
C ALA A 71 42.92 -17.92 -17.23
N THR A 72 41.82 -17.22 -16.94
CA THR A 72 41.08 -17.29 -15.67
C THR A 72 39.80 -18.09 -15.89
N SER A 73 39.69 -19.24 -15.25
CA SER A 73 38.53 -20.11 -15.24
C SER A 73 37.27 -19.39 -14.72
N GLY A 74 36.12 -19.62 -15.33
CA GLY A 74 34.86 -18.96 -15.01
C GLY A 74 34.66 -17.58 -15.64
N LYS A 75 35.62 -17.05 -16.38
CA LYS A 75 35.49 -15.79 -17.08
C LYS A 75 34.97 -15.99 -18.51
N GLY A 76 34.06 -15.14 -18.97
CA GLY A 76 33.45 -15.30 -20.29
C GLY A 76 32.42 -16.43 -20.32
N LEU A 77 32.16 -16.97 -21.51
CA LEU A 77 31.20 -18.04 -21.71
C LEU A 77 31.89 -19.42 -21.53
N ASP A 78 32.33 -19.69 -20.30
CA ASP A 78 33.07 -20.91 -19.92
C ASP A 78 32.12 -22.13 -19.91
N PHE A 79 32.33 -23.08 -20.80
CA PHE A 79 31.60 -24.34 -20.85
C PHE A 79 32.23 -25.43 -19.97
N GLY A 80 33.38 -25.18 -19.38
CA GLY A 80 34.13 -26.15 -18.54
C GLY A 80 35.04 -27.06 -19.33
N VAL A 81 35.15 -28.33 -18.92
CA VAL A 81 36.06 -29.31 -19.54
C VAL A 81 35.34 -30.03 -20.68
N PHE A 82 35.89 -29.94 -21.88
CA PHE A 82 35.36 -30.62 -23.07
C PHE A 82 35.89 -32.05 -23.15
N CYS A 83 34.99 -33.02 -23.25
CA CYS A 83 35.29 -34.44 -23.35
C CYS A 83 34.84 -35.03 -24.70
N SER A 84 35.65 -35.88 -25.29
CA SER A 84 35.30 -36.70 -26.45
C SER A 84 34.16 -37.69 -26.10
N ARG A 85 33.23 -37.91 -27.04
CA ARG A 85 32.22 -38.94 -26.93
C ARG A 85 32.76 -40.35 -26.65
N ASP A 86 34.01 -40.61 -27.04
CA ASP A 86 34.70 -41.91 -26.81
C ASP A 86 35.36 -41.99 -25.39
N THR A 87 35.12 -41.02 -24.54
CA THR A 87 35.61 -41.10 -23.16
C THR A 87 35.02 -42.31 -22.46
N SER A 88 35.87 -43.08 -21.79
CA SER A 88 35.43 -44.29 -21.09
C SER A 88 34.30 -44.06 -20.12
N SER A 89 33.24 -44.86 -20.15
CA SER A 89 32.16 -44.81 -19.16
C SER A 89 32.60 -45.04 -17.72
N SER A 90 33.78 -45.62 -17.50
CA SER A 90 34.35 -45.74 -16.18
C SER A 90 34.75 -44.41 -15.55
N VAL A 91 34.89 -43.33 -16.33
CA VAL A 91 35.18 -41.98 -15.84
C VAL A 91 33.91 -41.30 -15.32
N PHE A 92 32.80 -41.46 -16.01
CA PHE A 92 31.55 -40.73 -15.69
C PHE A 92 30.39 -41.62 -15.25
N GLY A 93 30.53 -42.95 -15.36
CA GLY A 93 29.44 -43.89 -15.08
C GLY A 93 28.44 -44.10 -16.23
N ILE A 94 28.50 -43.31 -17.29
CA ILE A 94 27.64 -43.40 -18.46
C ILE A 94 28.40 -43.29 -19.77
N SER A 95 27.77 -43.78 -20.87
CA SER A 95 28.26 -43.57 -22.26
C SER A 95 27.49 -42.44 -22.91
N LEU A 96 28.18 -41.57 -23.66
CA LEU A 96 27.65 -40.44 -24.43
C LEU A 96 28.01 -40.56 -25.93
N SER A 97 28.05 -41.75 -26.45
CA SER A 97 28.51 -42.07 -27.80
C SER A 97 27.70 -41.42 -28.93
N ASP A 98 26.43 -41.09 -28.71
CA ASP A 98 25.58 -40.44 -29.69
C ASP A 98 25.81 -38.95 -29.84
N THR A 99 26.55 -38.35 -28.90
CA THR A 99 26.89 -36.94 -28.95
C THR A 99 28.08 -36.67 -29.86
N ASP A 100 28.35 -35.42 -30.22
CA ASP A 100 29.59 -35.02 -30.89
C ASP A 100 30.71 -34.69 -29.89
N GLY A 101 30.43 -34.80 -28.61
CA GLY A 101 31.20 -34.50 -27.43
C GLY A 101 30.29 -33.93 -26.35
N PHE A 102 30.87 -33.64 -25.21
CA PHE A 102 30.12 -33.07 -24.07
C PHE A 102 31.03 -32.25 -23.17
N THR A 103 30.44 -31.42 -22.33
CA THR A 103 31.19 -30.65 -21.32
C THR A 103 30.70 -30.97 -19.91
N VAL A 104 31.61 -30.80 -18.96
CA VAL A 104 31.36 -30.98 -17.53
C VAL A 104 31.97 -29.79 -16.77
N PRO A 105 31.56 -29.50 -15.53
CA PRO A 105 32.10 -28.39 -14.76
C PRO A 105 33.65 -28.46 -14.69
N GLY A 106 34.26 -27.30 -14.93
CA GLY A 106 35.71 -27.16 -14.77
C GLY A 106 36.17 -27.32 -13.29
N ASN A 107 37.45 -27.55 -13.10
CA ASN A 107 38.07 -27.71 -11.77
C ASN A 107 37.54 -28.87 -10.91
N ASN A 108 37.02 -29.91 -11.54
CA ASN A 108 36.45 -31.08 -10.90
C ASN A 108 37.36 -32.33 -10.95
N GLY A 109 38.69 -32.16 -11.08
CA GLY A 109 39.66 -33.28 -11.11
C GLY A 109 39.81 -33.98 -12.47
N LEU A 110 39.07 -33.56 -13.48
CA LEU A 110 39.14 -34.09 -14.84
C LEU A 110 40.16 -33.35 -15.67
N SER A 111 40.86 -34.07 -16.51
CA SER A 111 41.67 -33.51 -17.58
C SER A 111 41.06 -33.83 -18.92
N GLY A 112 40.78 -32.82 -19.68
CA GLY A 112 40.24 -32.86 -21.03
C GLY A 112 40.72 -31.67 -21.83
N PHE A 113 39.99 -31.33 -22.84
CA PHE A 113 40.29 -30.18 -23.64
C PHE A 113 39.46 -28.96 -23.19
N THR A 114 40.08 -27.78 -23.15
CA THR A 114 39.45 -26.48 -22.84
C THR A 114 39.87 -25.45 -23.89
N ASN A 115 39.19 -24.31 -23.92
CA ASN A 115 39.53 -23.12 -24.73
C ASN A 115 39.40 -23.29 -26.26
N GLY A 116 38.36 -23.89 -26.76
CA GLY A 116 37.96 -23.78 -28.17
C GLY A 116 38.81 -24.49 -29.20
N ALA A 117 39.53 -25.53 -28.83
CA ALA A 117 40.32 -26.34 -29.78
C ALA A 117 39.43 -27.03 -30.82
N THR A 118 40.02 -27.38 -31.96
CA THR A 118 39.28 -27.91 -33.12
C THR A 118 38.81 -29.37 -32.93
N SER A 119 39.48 -30.16 -32.06
CA SER A 119 39.15 -31.54 -31.80
C SER A 119 39.05 -31.87 -30.31
N PHE A 120 38.12 -32.77 -29.97
CA PHE A 120 37.98 -33.26 -28.63
C PHE A 120 39.03 -34.30 -28.26
N THR A 121 39.42 -34.33 -26.97
CA THR A 121 40.25 -35.37 -26.40
C THR A 121 39.43 -36.20 -25.41
N GLN A 122 39.86 -37.45 -25.16
CA GLN A 122 39.28 -38.26 -24.10
C GLN A 122 39.61 -37.65 -22.74
N CYS A 123 38.61 -37.47 -21.91
CA CYS A 123 38.78 -37.02 -20.54
C CYS A 123 39.41 -38.13 -19.70
N THR A 124 40.30 -37.75 -18.80
CA THR A 124 41.01 -38.63 -17.85
C THR A 124 40.89 -38.02 -16.45
N GLY A 125 41.12 -38.87 -15.45
CA GLY A 125 41.01 -38.46 -14.03
C GLY A 125 39.75 -39.01 -13.39
N THR A 126 39.50 -38.57 -12.18
CA THR A 126 38.28 -38.91 -11.43
C THR A 126 37.52 -37.65 -11.10
N PRO A 127 36.20 -37.55 -11.39
CA PRO A 127 35.40 -36.39 -11.03
C PRO A 127 35.45 -36.13 -9.53
N THR A 128 35.71 -34.91 -9.14
CA THR A 128 35.65 -34.42 -7.74
C THR A 128 34.70 -33.26 -7.67
N THR A 129 34.17 -32.96 -6.52
CA THR A 129 33.29 -31.79 -6.32
C THR A 129 34.05 -30.51 -6.73
N PRO A 130 33.55 -29.74 -7.68
CA PRO A 130 34.21 -28.51 -8.11
C PRO A 130 34.23 -27.50 -6.96
N THR A 131 35.35 -26.83 -6.75
CA THR A 131 35.50 -25.75 -5.77
C THR A 131 34.84 -24.47 -6.26
N ILE A 132 34.81 -24.28 -7.58
CA ILE A 132 34.10 -23.21 -8.30
C ILE A 132 33.41 -23.88 -9.48
N LEU A 133 32.14 -23.61 -9.69
CA LEU A 133 31.39 -24.10 -10.84
C LEU A 133 31.72 -23.28 -12.09
N ASN A 134 32.64 -23.80 -12.90
CA ASN A 134 33.01 -23.20 -14.19
C ASN A 134 32.25 -23.91 -15.29
N ASN A 135 31.05 -23.55 -15.50
CA ASN A 135 30.14 -24.08 -16.51
C ASN A 135 29.05 -23.01 -16.75
N VAL A 136 28.52 -22.92 -17.94
CA VAL A 136 27.43 -21.98 -18.32
C VAL A 136 26.16 -22.29 -17.53
N VAL A 137 25.88 -23.56 -17.20
CA VAL A 137 24.73 -23.97 -16.41
C VAL A 137 25.01 -23.83 -14.92
N ARG A 138 24.44 -22.84 -14.24
CA ARG A 138 24.79 -22.43 -12.87
C ARG A 138 23.97 -23.09 -11.79
N HIS A 139 22.67 -23.23 -11.98
CA HIS A 139 21.71 -23.73 -10.99
C HIS A 139 20.96 -24.97 -11.42
N ALA A 140 21.68 -25.94 -12.03
CA ALA A 140 21.07 -27.22 -12.38
C ALA A 140 20.47 -27.92 -11.16
N PRO A 141 19.30 -28.55 -11.27
CA PRO A 141 18.70 -29.33 -10.21
C PRO A 141 19.63 -30.43 -9.70
N SER A 142 19.59 -30.71 -8.40
CA SER A 142 20.45 -31.72 -7.78
C SER A 142 20.10 -33.12 -8.26
N ILE A 143 21.13 -33.94 -8.58
CA ILE A 143 20.94 -35.34 -8.99
C ILE A 143 20.31 -36.18 -7.86
N ASN A 144 19.37 -37.05 -8.23
CA ASN A 144 18.88 -38.10 -7.34
C ASN A 144 20.05 -39.08 -7.00
N THR A 145 20.41 -39.12 -5.74
CA THR A 145 21.53 -39.96 -5.22
C THR A 145 21.05 -41.07 -4.29
N ASN A 146 19.80 -41.51 -4.42
CA ASN A 146 19.29 -42.62 -3.61
C ASN A 146 20.17 -43.89 -3.82
N SER A 147 20.66 -44.46 -2.73
CA SER A 147 21.57 -45.60 -2.76
C SER A 147 20.96 -46.90 -3.30
N ASN A 148 19.63 -46.99 -3.40
CA ASN A 148 18.91 -48.15 -3.91
C ASN A 148 18.85 -48.20 -5.45
N ILE A 149 19.24 -47.14 -6.13
CA ILE A 149 19.24 -47.02 -7.59
C ILE A 149 20.51 -46.32 -8.07
N PRO A 150 20.96 -46.52 -9.32
CA PRO A 150 22.06 -45.77 -9.87
C PRO A 150 21.84 -44.26 -9.78
N SER A 151 22.91 -43.50 -9.53
CA SER A 151 22.82 -42.03 -9.43
C SER A 151 22.10 -41.41 -10.62
N GLY A 152 21.07 -40.62 -10.38
CA GLY A 152 20.20 -40.06 -11.40
C GLY A 152 19.53 -41.11 -12.31
N GLN A 153 19.42 -42.37 -11.85
CA GLN A 153 18.93 -43.57 -12.55
C GLN A 153 19.75 -44.00 -13.78
N ILE A 154 20.82 -43.29 -14.12
CA ILE A 154 21.69 -43.65 -15.25
C ILE A 154 23.16 -43.94 -14.79
N GLY A 155 23.44 -43.73 -13.51
CA GLY A 155 24.78 -43.96 -12.94
C GLY A 155 25.78 -42.85 -13.22
N LEU A 156 25.36 -41.64 -13.57
CA LEU A 156 26.26 -40.51 -13.75
C LEU A 156 26.95 -40.16 -12.42
N ASP A 157 28.26 -39.98 -12.45
CA ASP A 157 28.98 -39.42 -11.29
C ASP A 157 28.46 -38.01 -11.00
N ARG A 158 27.94 -37.79 -9.81
CA ARG A 158 27.36 -36.50 -9.39
C ARG A 158 28.32 -35.33 -9.52
N ASN A 159 29.62 -35.56 -9.43
CA ASN A 159 30.62 -34.51 -9.54
C ASN A 159 30.84 -34.06 -11.02
N ALA A 160 30.31 -34.80 -11.97
CA ALA A 160 30.27 -34.42 -13.40
C ALA A 160 29.02 -33.66 -13.81
N TRP A 161 28.10 -33.45 -12.90
CA TRP A 161 26.86 -32.66 -13.17
C TRP A 161 27.03 -31.18 -12.81
N PRO A 162 26.47 -30.24 -13.57
CA PRO A 162 25.69 -30.39 -14.80
C PRO A 162 26.55 -30.76 -16.01
N LEU A 163 26.05 -31.70 -16.81
CA LEU A 163 26.68 -32.15 -18.04
C LEU A 163 25.95 -31.56 -19.25
N ILE A 164 26.68 -30.91 -20.18
CA ILE A 164 26.11 -30.33 -21.40
C ILE A 164 26.45 -31.22 -22.58
N GLN A 165 25.46 -31.81 -23.23
CA GLN A 165 25.64 -32.66 -24.40
C GLN A 165 25.76 -31.83 -25.67
N LEU A 166 26.77 -32.06 -26.48
CA LEU A 166 27.04 -31.25 -27.66
C LEU A 166 26.63 -32.01 -28.97
N PHE A 167 25.89 -31.30 -29.82
CA PHE A 167 25.43 -31.82 -31.09
C PHE A 167 25.71 -30.83 -32.21
N SER A 168 25.95 -31.35 -33.42
CA SER A 168 26.06 -30.54 -34.63
C SER A 168 24.71 -30.37 -35.26
N PHE A 169 24.27 -29.15 -35.39
CA PHE A 169 23.07 -28.78 -36.14
C PHE A 169 23.22 -27.35 -36.68
N ASN A 170 22.62 -27.12 -37.86
CA ASN A 170 22.64 -25.80 -38.50
C ASN A 170 21.21 -25.26 -38.79
N ASN A 171 20.20 -26.09 -38.52
CA ASN A 171 18.78 -25.80 -38.77
C ASN A 171 17.96 -26.23 -37.55
N ASP A 172 16.66 -26.31 -37.73
CA ASP A 172 15.71 -26.74 -36.73
C ASP A 172 16.10 -28.04 -36.05
N VAL A 173 15.83 -28.12 -34.77
CA VAL A 173 16.14 -29.26 -33.91
C VAL A 173 14.84 -29.88 -33.42
N LYS A 174 14.62 -31.14 -33.76
CA LYS A 174 13.49 -31.91 -33.25
C LYS A 174 13.88 -32.67 -31.99
N ILE A 175 13.27 -32.32 -30.86
CA ILE A 175 13.34 -33.06 -29.62
C ILE A 175 12.12 -33.96 -29.56
N GLN A 176 12.30 -35.28 -29.36
CA GLN A 176 11.24 -36.24 -29.30
C GLN A 176 11.36 -37.12 -28.06
N TYR A 177 10.29 -37.21 -27.29
CA TYR A 177 10.13 -38.15 -26.16
C TYR A 177 9.26 -39.31 -26.62
N ASN A 178 9.81 -40.52 -26.58
CA ASN A 178 9.17 -41.74 -26.99
C ASN A 178 8.45 -42.43 -25.84
N ALA A 179 7.42 -41.76 -25.27
CA ALA A 179 6.54 -42.37 -24.25
C ALA A 179 5.73 -43.52 -24.92
N GLY A 180 5.87 -44.73 -24.41
CA GLY A 180 5.34 -45.97 -24.95
C GLY A 180 3.96 -45.84 -25.67
N GLY A 181 3.97 -45.74 -26.98
CA GLY A 181 2.82 -45.75 -27.86
C GLY A 181 2.42 -44.40 -28.48
N ASN A 182 2.84 -43.27 -27.97
CA ASN A 182 2.51 -41.96 -28.51
C ASN A 182 3.67 -40.96 -28.33
N PRO A 183 4.56 -40.80 -29.31
CA PRO A 183 5.71 -39.92 -29.19
C PRO A 183 5.26 -38.46 -29.14
N GLN A 184 5.80 -37.73 -28.17
CA GLN A 184 5.67 -36.28 -28.08
C GLN A 184 6.90 -35.62 -28.70
N SER A 185 6.73 -34.53 -29.43
CA SER A 185 7.88 -33.81 -29.98
C SER A 185 7.69 -32.33 -30.00
N VAL A 186 8.82 -31.63 -29.87
CA VAL A 186 8.95 -30.18 -30.02
C VAL A 186 10.00 -29.90 -31.07
N VAL A 187 9.72 -28.97 -31.96
CA VAL A 187 10.69 -28.49 -32.94
C VAL A 187 11.16 -27.12 -32.52
N LEU A 188 12.45 -26.97 -32.27
CA LEU A 188 13.09 -25.69 -31.95
C LEU A 188 13.74 -25.14 -33.22
N GLN A 189 13.51 -23.89 -33.53
CA GLN A 189 14.11 -23.16 -34.63
C GLN A 189 15.46 -22.60 -34.19
N TYR A 190 16.53 -23.03 -34.85
CA TYR A 190 17.88 -22.54 -34.57
C TYR A 190 18.20 -21.43 -35.56
N ASP A 191 18.00 -20.18 -35.12
CA ASP A 191 18.08 -19.02 -35.99
C ASP A 191 18.41 -17.75 -35.20
N ASP A 192 19.12 -16.80 -35.86
CA ASP A 192 19.60 -15.55 -35.28
C ASP A 192 18.62 -14.36 -35.51
N SER A 193 17.49 -14.60 -36.20
CA SER A 193 16.62 -13.52 -36.73
C SER A 193 15.37 -13.23 -35.91
N ALA A 194 15.26 -13.74 -34.71
CA ALA A 194 14.01 -13.77 -33.98
C ALA A 194 13.58 -12.41 -33.39
N ASN A 195 12.35 -12.35 -32.97
CA ASN A 195 11.60 -11.24 -32.42
C ASN A 195 12.31 -10.55 -31.22
N ILE A 196 13.24 -9.66 -31.52
CA ILE A 196 13.92 -8.83 -30.53
C ILE A 196 13.12 -7.54 -30.40
N SER A 197 12.77 -7.20 -29.17
CA SER A 197 12.07 -5.97 -28.89
C SER A 197 12.72 -5.22 -27.72
N SER A 198 12.54 -3.93 -27.70
CA SER A 198 12.97 -3.08 -26.60
C SER A 198 11.95 -1.99 -26.37
N ASN A 199 11.75 -1.62 -25.13
CA ASN A 199 10.81 -0.59 -24.72
C ASN A 199 11.32 0.16 -23.49
N LEU A 200 10.73 1.33 -23.27
CA LEU A 200 10.91 2.14 -22.09
C LEU A 200 9.62 2.09 -21.25
N ASP A 201 9.76 2.31 -19.97
CA ASP A 201 8.68 2.32 -18.99
C ASP A 201 7.67 3.45 -19.20
N LYS A 202 8.12 4.60 -19.77
CA LYS A 202 7.31 5.80 -19.99
C LYS A 202 7.53 6.38 -21.39
N ASN A 203 6.58 7.23 -21.83
CA ASN A 203 6.71 7.99 -23.08
C ASN A 203 7.34 9.37 -22.84
N THR A 204 7.12 9.94 -21.66
CA THR A 204 7.66 11.24 -21.24
C THR A 204 8.24 11.13 -19.83
N TYR A 205 9.28 11.91 -19.59
CA TYR A 205 10.05 11.83 -18.36
C TYR A 205 10.24 13.22 -17.74
N PRO A 206 9.84 13.41 -16.48
CA PRO A 206 10.19 14.60 -15.74
C PRO A 206 11.69 14.65 -15.42
N GLN A 207 12.20 15.82 -15.06
CA GLN A 207 13.56 15.95 -14.55
C GLN A 207 13.78 15.05 -13.34
N ASN A 208 15.00 14.52 -13.17
CA ASN A 208 15.39 13.61 -12.09
C ASN A 208 14.75 12.22 -12.10
N SER A 209 13.88 11.91 -13.06
CA SER A 209 13.26 10.58 -13.12
C SER A 209 14.24 9.50 -13.55
N GLU A 210 13.95 8.29 -13.17
CA GLU A 210 14.63 7.09 -13.65
C GLU A 210 14.04 6.66 -14.99
N VAL A 211 14.88 6.05 -15.82
CA VAL A 211 14.49 5.53 -17.14
C VAL A 211 14.72 4.02 -17.11
N PHE A 212 13.67 3.26 -17.10
CA PHE A 212 13.76 1.80 -17.12
C PHE A 212 13.71 1.30 -18.56
N LEU A 213 14.78 0.64 -18.94
CA LEU A 213 14.94 0.01 -20.25
C LEU A 213 14.72 -1.49 -20.09
N THR A 214 13.74 -2.02 -20.82
CA THR A 214 13.51 -3.46 -20.93
C THR A 214 13.85 -3.92 -22.35
N VAL A 215 14.67 -4.95 -22.46
CA VAL A 215 15.06 -5.60 -23.71
C VAL A 215 14.60 -7.05 -23.69
N ASN A 216 13.79 -7.41 -24.67
CA ASN A 216 13.42 -8.81 -24.92
C ASN A 216 14.31 -9.33 -26.02
N ASP A 217 15.37 -10.07 -25.67
CA ASP A 217 16.34 -10.66 -26.56
C ASP A 217 16.79 -12.02 -26.03
N PHE A 218 16.14 -13.06 -26.48
CA PHE A 218 16.42 -14.43 -26.01
C PHE A 218 17.86 -14.87 -26.34
N GLN A 219 18.57 -14.25 -27.28
CA GLN A 219 19.95 -14.59 -27.62
C GLN A 219 20.92 -14.29 -26.48
N LEU A 220 20.57 -13.34 -25.60
CA LEU A 220 21.35 -13.01 -24.41
C LEU A 220 21.20 -14.07 -23.31
N ASN A 221 20.17 -14.90 -23.33
CA ASN A 221 19.98 -16.00 -22.38
C ASN A 221 20.89 -17.18 -22.76
N GLN A 222 21.97 -17.36 -22.04
CA GLN A 222 22.94 -18.42 -22.26
C GLN A 222 22.76 -19.57 -21.27
N ASP A 223 22.40 -19.26 -20.01
CA ASP A 223 22.12 -20.22 -18.94
C ASP A 223 20.61 -20.34 -18.72
N PRO A 224 19.97 -21.49 -19.00
CA PRO A 224 18.55 -21.68 -18.78
C PRO A 224 18.18 -21.88 -17.31
N THR A 225 19.14 -21.89 -16.40
CA THR A 225 18.94 -22.24 -14.99
C THR A 225 19.15 -21.08 -14.03
N ASP A 226 19.74 -19.99 -14.49
CA ASP A 226 20.01 -18.78 -13.70
C ASP A 226 19.89 -17.53 -14.56
N GLU A 227 19.80 -16.39 -13.92
CA GLU A 227 19.74 -15.09 -14.60
C GLU A 227 21.06 -14.74 -15.26
N ASP A 228 21.01 -14.39 -16.53
CA ASP A 228 22.15 -13.86 -17.26
C ASP A 228 22.26 -12.33 -17.08
N SER A 229 23.49 -11.81 -17.00
CA SER A 229 23.75 -10.37 -17.01
C SER A 229 24.70 -9.98 -18.13
N TRP A 230 24.39 -8.85 -18.78
CA TRP A 230 25.19 -8.33 -19.88
C TRP A 230 25.54 -6.87 -19.63
N THR A 231 26.84 -6.56 -19.61
CA THR A 231 27.34 -5.21 -19.41
C THR A 231 27.76 -4.59 -20.74
N PHE A 232 27.13 -3.49 -21.07
CA PHE A 232 27.38 -2.73 -22.31
C PHE A 232 28.23 -1.49 -22.01
N ASN A 233 29.29 -1.28 -22.82
CA ASN A 233 29.97 -0.01 -22.85
C ASN A 233 29.28 0.89 -23.90
N ILE A 234 28.57 1.92 -23.42
CA ILE A 234 27.74 2.82 -24.26
C ILE A 234 28.49 4.00 -24.82
N ASN A 235 29.83 3.92 -24.97
CA ASN A 235 30.58 5.01 -25.58
C ASN A 235 30.13 5.25 -27.03
N SER A 236 29.92 6.49 -27.43
CA SER A 236 29.15 6.95 -28.59
C SER A 236 29.56 6.43 -29.98
N THR A 237 30.66 5.70 -30.11
CA THR A 237 31.14 5.25 -31.41
C THR A 237 31.07 3.73 -31.63
N SER A 238 30.93 2.94 -30.61
CA SER A 238 30.71 1.50 -30.73
C SER A 238 30.17 0.94 -29.42
N SER A 239 28.96 0.42 -29.43
CA SER A 239 28.47 -0.39 -28.32
C SER A 239 29.27 -1.68 -28.23
N THR A 240 29.77 -1.95 -27.07
CA THR A 240 30.53 -3.16 -26.76
C THR A 240 29.82 -3.89 -25.65
N PHE A 241 29.80 -5.19 -25.60
CA PHE A 241 29.27 -5.90 -24.49
C PHE A 241 30.19 -6.97 -23.93
N TYR A 242 29.96 -7.20 -22.64
CA TYR A 242 30.71 -8.13 -21.82
C TYR A 242 29.72 -9.01 -21.09
N GLN A 243 29.98 -10.30 -21.03
CA GLN A 243 29.13 -11.22 -20.30
C GLN A 243 29.69 -11.39 -18.87
N ALA A 244 28.77 -11.38 -17.90
CA ALA A 244 29.00 -11.83 -16.54
C ALA A 244 27.99 -12.95 -16.21
N TYR A 245 28.40 -13.84 -15.31
CA TYR A 245 27.53 -14.94 -14.86
C TYR A 245 26.84 -14.68 -13.52
N ASP A 246 26.81 -13.47 -13.07
CA ASP A 246 26.01 -13.04 -11.93
C ASP A 246 25.17 -11.83 -12.31
N ASN A 247 24.29 -11.45 -11.42
CA ASN A 247 23.36 -10.34 -11.63
C ASN A 247 23.97 -8.94 -11.42
N SER A 248 25.29 -8.82 -11.21
CA SER A 248 25.92 -7.54 -10.88
C SER A 248 26.70 -6.90 -12.05
N GLY A 249 27.18 -7.71 -13.01
CA GLY A 249 27.97 -7.23 -14.12
C GLY A 249 29.19 -6.41 -13.71
N SER A 250 29.86 -6.75 -12.63
CA SER A 250 30.93 -5.98 -11.98
C SER A 250 32.28 -6.66 -12.04
N ASN A 251 33.33 -6.02 -11.50
CA ASN A 251 34.64 -6.64 -11.34
C ASN A 251 34.63 -7.91 -10.46
N SER A 252 33.65 -8.05 -9.59
CA SER A 252 33.44 -9.22 -8.73
C SER A 252 32.58 -10.30 -9.39
N ALA A 253 32.07 -10.08 -10.59
CA ALA A 253 31.31 -11.07 -11.35
C ALA A 253 32.08 -12.39 -11.51
N ASN A 254 31.37 -13.49 -11.77
CA ASN A 254 31.93 -14.79 -12.03
C ASN A 254 32.90 -15.29 -10.92
N GLY A 255 32.54 -15.08 -9.66
CA GLY A 255 33.34 -15.47 -8.51
C GLY A 255 34.67 -14.69 -8.41
N ASN A 256 34.66 -13.42 -8.73
CA ASN A 256 35.82 -12.51 -8.85
C ASN A 256 36.69 -12.69 -10.11
N ALA A 257 36.21 -13.42 -11.10
CA ALA A 257 36.90 -13.49 -12.40
C ALA A 257 36.67 -12.23 -13.27
N GLY A 258 35.63 -11.44 -12.97
CA GLY A 258 35.28 -10.19 -13.65
C GLY A 258 34.60 -10.40 -15.01
N LEU A 259 34.48 -9.31 -15.78
CA LEU A 259 33.88 -9.34 -17.11
C LEU A 259 34.82 -9.87 -18.19
N ALA A 260 34.25 -10.56 -19.18
CA ALA A 260 35.01 -10.94 -20.40
C ALA A 260 34.60 -10.04 -21.56
N ASN A 261 35.62 -9.60 -22.33
CA ASN A 261 35.37 -8.85 -23.56
C ASN A 261 34.95 -9.79 -24.69
N LEU A 262 33.68 -9.76 -25.09
CA LEU A 262 33.12 -10.63 -26.13
C LEU A 262 33.15 -10.03 -27.54
N ILE A 263 33.57 -8.78 -27.71
CA ILE A 263 33.58 -8.08 -29.02
C ILE A 263 34.26 -8.88 -30.12
N PRO A 264 35.45 -9.46 -29.92
CA PRO A 264 36.11 -10.22 -30.97
C PRO A 264 35.37 -11.47 -31.44
N TYR A 265 34.42 -11.95 -30.62
CA TYR A 265 33.73 -13.22 -30.82
C TYR A 265 32.29 -13.06 -31.30
N LEU A 266 31.69 -11.86 -31.22
CA LEU A 266 30.25 -11.60 -31.45
C LEU A 266 29.73 -12.18 -32.77
N SER A 267 30.45 -11.93 -33.89
CA SER A 267 30.03 -12.45 -35.19
C SER A 267 30.03 -13.98 -35.25
N ASN A 268 31.00 -14.62 -34.62
CA ASN A 268 31.14 -16.08 -34.63
C ASN A 268 30.13 -16.75 -33.67
N LEU A 269 29.72 -16.04 -32.62
CA LEU A 269 28.70 -16.52 -31.67
C LEU A 269 27.26 -16.35 -32.18
N GLY A 270 27.04 -15.61 -33.26
CA GLY A 270 25.71 -15.36 -33.80
C GLY A 270 25.15 -13.98 -33.44
N PHE A 271 25.91 -13.13 -32.77
CA PHE A 271 25.49 -11.75 -32.40
C PHE A 271 25.90 -10.68 -33.43
N LYS A 272 26.02 -11.03 -34.70
CA LYS A 272 26.60 -10.15 -35.74
C LYS A 272 26.05 -8.73 -35.73
N ASP A 273 24.74 -8.56 -35.64
CA ASP A 273 24.06 -7.27 -35.61
C ASP A 273 23.24 -7.05 -34.33
N ASN A 274 23.25 -7.99 -33.42
CA ASN A 274 22.49 -7.98 -32.18
C ASN A 274 23.39 -7.63 -30.97
N GLY A 275 22.78 -7.40 -29.83
CA GLY A 275 23.48 -7.10 -28.58
C GLY A 275 24.18 -5.75 -28.60
N LYS A 276 23.68 -4.76 -29.33
CA LYS A 276 24.25 -3.41 -29.41
C LYS A 276 23.37 -2.40 -28.71
N LEU A 277 23.87 -1.87 -27.58
CA LEU A 277 23.21 -0.80 -26.84
C LEU A 277 23.98 0.51 -27.02
N SER A 278 23.28 1.56 -27.40
CA SER A 278 23.80 2.93 -27.54
C SER A 278 22.90 3.90 -26.78
N ILE A 279 23.48 4.78 -25.98
CA ILE A 279 22.75 5.79 -25.21
C ILE A 279 23.42 7.15 -25.45
N THR A 280 22.65 8.10 -25.99
CA THR A 280 23.10 9.48 -26.16
C THR A 280 22.88 10.25 -24.85
N LEU A 281 23.92 10.35 -24.02
CA LEU A 281 23.83 11.02 -22.73
C LEU A 281 23.52 12.50 -22.88
N GLY A 282 24.38 13.25 -23.59
CA GLY A 282 24.19 14.68 -23.86
C GLY A 282 23.88 15.49 -22.58
N ASN A 283 22.88 16.36 -22.67
CA ASN A 283 22.38 17.20 -21.59
C ASN A 283 21.04 16.70 -21.02
N ILE A 284 20.62 15.46 -21.33
CA ILE A 284 19.32 14.88 -20.93
C ILE A 284 19.51 13.68 -20.03
N LEU A 285 20.35 12.71 -20.47
CA LEU A 285 20.53 11.44 -19.78
C LEU A 285 21.84 11.41 -19.00
N LYS A 286 21.84 10.74 -17.86
CA LYS A 286 23.04 10.40 -17.08
C LYS A 286 22.98 8.93 -16.65
N LEU A 287 24.15 8.37 -16.39
CA LEU A 287 24.29 7.08 -15.75
C LEU A 287 24.48 7.26 -14.25
N LYS A 288 23.94 6.35 -13.48
CA LYS A 288 24.13 6.28 -12.03
C LYS A 288 24.33 4.83 -11.59
N SER A 289 24.91 4.64 -10.43
CA SER A 289 24.96 3.34 -9.77
C SER A 289 23.58 2.94 -9.25
N ASN A 290 23.31 1.65 -9.22
CA ASN A 290 22.16 1.06 -8.52
C ASN A 290 22.64 -0.08 -7.60
N ASP A 291 21.74 -0.83 -7.04
CA ASP A 291 22.07 -1.86 -6.06
C ASP A 291 22.75 -3.07 -6.72
N LYS A 292 22.44 -3.37 -7.98
CA LYS A 292 23.04 -4.45 -8.77
C LYS A 292 24.31 -4.00 -9.50
N GLN A 293 24.36 -2.75 -9.94
CA GLN A 293 25.53 -2.14 -10.56
C GLN A 293 26.04 -0.97 -9.68
N PRO A 294 26.86 -1.23 -8.67
CA PRO A 294 27.29 -0.21 -7.72
C PRO A 294 28.29 0.80 -8.32
N THR A 295 28.81 0.54 -9.52
CA THR A 295 29.74 1.43 -10.23
C THR A 295 29.30 1.65 -11.67
N THR A 296 29.63 2.82 -12.23
CA THR A 296 29.43 3.15 -13.65
C THR A 296 30.68 2.93 -14.49
N SER A 297 31.71 2.34 -13.90
CA SER A 297 32.97 2.02 -14.57
C SER A 297 33.59 0.73 -14.05
N VAL A 298 34.15 -0.08 -14.91
CA VAL A 298 34.82 -1.34 -14.57
C VAL A 298 36.12 -1.52 -15.34
N ASN A 299 37.00 -2.38 -14.85
CA ASN A 299 38.21 -2.86 -15.53
C ASN A 299 37.99 -4.33 -15.90
N ASP A 300 38.31 -4.71 -17.15
CA ASP A 300 38.17 -6.10 -17.64
C ASP A 300 39.28 -7.06 -17.15
N GLY A 301 40.13 -6.63 -16.23
CA GLY A 301 41.24 -7.42 -15.74
C GLY A 301 42.42 -7.54 -16.70
N SER A 302 42.30 -7.06 -17.95
CA SER A 302 43.35 -7.04 -18.96
C SER A 302 43.99 -5.66 -19.13
N GLY A 303 43.63 -4.71 -18.26
CA GLY A 303 44.10 -3.33 -18.27
C GLY A 303 43.21 -2.35 -19.02
N ASN A 304 42.12 -2.78 -19.63
CA ASN A 304 41.14 -1.89 -20.24
C ASN A 304 40.13 -1.38 -19.21
N GLN A 305 40.00 -0.06 -19.12
CA GLN A 305 39.01 0.59 -18.27
C GLN A 305 37.81 1.08 -19.09
N PHE A 306 36.62 0.73 -18.67
CA PHE A 306 35.36 1.14 -19.27
C PHE A 306 34.64 2.09 -18.30
N SER A 307 34.33 3.29 -18.76
CA SER A 307 33.86 4.39 -17.93
C SER A 307 32.40 4.81 -18.17
N LYS A 308 31.69 4.11 -19.02
CA LYS A 308 30.26 4.39 -19.29
C LYS A 308 29.57 3.07 -19.59
N ILE A 309 29.23 2.36 -18.54
CA ILE A 309 28.64 1.04 -18.65
C ILE A 309 27.19 1.02 -18.17
N VAL A 310 26.41 0.15 -18.79
CA VAL A 310 25.05 -0.22 -18.35
C VAL A 310 24.99 -1.73 -18.33
N THR A 311 24.59 -2.29 -17.21
CA THR A 311 24.33 -3.73 -17.08
C THR A 311 22.84 -3.96 -17.22
N LEU A 312 22.46 -4.84 -18.14
CA LEU A 312 21.12 -5.40 -18.25
C LEU A 312 21.15 -6.78 -17.63
N VAL A 313 20.20 -7.04 -16.73
CA VAL A 313 20.09 -8.29 -16.00
C VAL A 313 18.75 -8.94 -16.38
N GLU A 314 18.77 -10.25 -16.55
CA GLU A 314 17.58 -11.02 -16.85
C GLU A 314 16.62 -10.99 -15.66
N ASN A 315 15.32 -10.83 -15.90
CA ASN A 315 14.32 -10.69 -14.83
C ASN A 315 13.79 -12.04 -14.30
N GLY A 316 14.47 -13.10 -14.60
CA GLY A 316 14.21 -14.44 -14.10
C GLY A 316 14.90 -15.49 -14.97
N PRO A 317 15.27 -16.63 -14.40
CA PRO A 317 15.96 -17.70 -15.14
C PRO A 317 15.18 -18.05 -16.43
N ASN A 318 15.86 -18.06 -17.55
CA ASN A 318 15.30 -18.46 -18.85
C ASN A 318 14.10 -17.59 -19.31
N SER A 319 14.08 -16.30 -18.98
CA SER A 319 13.03 -15.37 -19.40
C SER A 319 13.32 -14.72 -20.78
N GLY A 320 14.58 -14.49 -21.09
CA GLY A 320 15.01 -13.75 -22.27
C GLY A 320 14.66 -12.26 -22.22
N ILE A 321 14.23 -11.76 -21.07
CA ILE A 321 13.86 -10.37 -20.82
C ILE A 321 14.88 -9.76 -19.86
N PHE A 322 15.50 -8.67 -20.29
CA PHE A 322 16.59 -8.03 -19.59
C PHE A 322 16.23 -6.59 -19.23
N ASP A 323 16.45 -6.22 -17.99
CA ASP A 323 16.08 -4.93 -17.45
C ASP A 323 17.31 -4.13 -16.98
N SER A 324 17.24 -2.80 -17.03
CA SER A 324 18.31 -1.91 -16.58
C SER A 324 18.39 -1.78 -15.04
N SER A 325 17.48 -2.42 -14.31
CA SER A 325 17.37 -2.40 -12.84
C SER A 325 17.41 -3.77 -12.20
N ASP A 326 17.00 -4.84 -12.92
CA ASP A 326 16.77 -6.16 -12.36
C ASP A 326 15.79 -6.07 -11.17
N ASP A 327 16.00 -6.77 -10.05
CA ASP A 327 15.20 -6.70 -8.83
C ASP A 327 15.39 -5.40 -8.01
N SER A 328 16.13 -4.44 -8.54
CA SER A 328 16.40 -3.16 -7.89
C SER A 328 15.34 -2.13 -8.27
N ASP A 329 14.89 -1.37 -7.30
CA ASP A 329 13.98 -0.22 -7.51
C ASP A 329 14.64 0.94 -8.25
N LYS A 330 15.91 0.79 -8.66
CA LYS A 330 16.72 1.87 -9.24
C LYS A 330 17.30 1.45 -10.59
N SER A 331 17.01 2.23 -11.62
CA SER A 331 17.65 2.06 -12.91
C SER A 331 19.06 2.66 -12.93
N THR A 332 19.95 2.09 -13.75
CA THR A 332 21.26 2.69 -14.05
C THR A 332 21.18 3.91 -14.96
N ILE A 333 20.01 4.17 -15.55
CA ILE A 333 19.78 5.29 -16.48
C ILE A 333 18.80 6.27 -15.83
N SER A 334 19.10 7.57 -15.86
CA SER A 334 18.21 8.58 -15.30
C SER A 334 18.30 9.91 -16.10
N ILE A 335 17.29 10.75 -15.89
CA ILE A 335 17.22 12.10 -16.44
C ILE A 335 18.06 13.04 -15.57
N LEU A 336 18.77 13.98 -16.18
CA LEU A 336 19.47 15.03 -15.45
C LEU A 336 18.48 15.94 -14.71
N ASN A 337 18.89 16.46 -13.56
CA ASN A 337 18.08 17.39 -12.77
C ASN A 337 17.81 18.74 -13.46
N ASN A 338 18.62 19.10 -14.43
CA ASN A 338 18.52 20.31 -15.23
C ASN A 338 18.30 20.01 -16.71
N ALA A 339 17.81 18.83 -17.05
CA ALA A 339 17.54 18.47 -18.45
C ALA A 339 16.55 19.44 -19.08
N PRO A 340 16.85 20.00 -20.29
CA PRO A 340 15.95 20.91 -20.97
C PRO A 340 14.63 20.22 -21.35
N ARG A 341 13.51 20.89 -21.10
CA ARG A 341 12.18 20.38 -21.46
C ARG A 341 11.95 20.42 -22.96
N GLY A 342 11.14 19.51 -23.45
CA GLY A 342 10.84 19.38 -24.88
C GLY A 342 12.00 18.86 -25.72
N GLN A 343 13.11 18.47 -25.10
CA GLN A 343 14.23 17.84 -25.78
C GLN A 343 14.19 16.32 -25.61
N THR A 344 14.76 15.64 -26.61
CA THR A 344 14.73 14.20 -26.71
C THR A 344 16.14 13.64 -26.62
N GLY A 345 16.36 12.76 -25.63
CA GLY A 345 17.46 11.81 -25.58
C GLY A 345 17.14 10.57 -26.40
N GLN A 346 18.15 9.79 -26.75
CA GLN A 346 17.97 8.55 -27.50
C GLN A 346 18.67 7.38 -26.84
N ILE A 347 17.97 6.26 -26.78
CA ILE A 347 18.47 4.95 -26.44
C ILE A 347 18.18 4.06 -27.65
N GLU A 348 19.20 3.34 -28.12
CA GLU A 348 19.07 2.46 -29.26
C GLU A 348 19.56 1.07 -28.89
N TYR A 349 18.74 0.07 -29.13
CA TYR A 349 19.12 -1.33 -29.04
C TYR A 349 18.91 -2.00 -30.39
N ASN A 350 19.97 -2.63 -30.94
CA ASN A 350 19.91 -3.35 -32.21
C ASN A 350 19.31 -2.50 -33.35
N LYS A 351 19.71 -1.24 -33.50
CA LYS A 351 19.19 -0.29 -34.50
C LYS A 351 17.73 0.14 -34.31
N LYS A 352 17.08 -0.29 -33.22
CA LYS A 352 15.78 0.23 -32.81
C LYS A 352 15.98 1.37 -31.85
N SER A 353 15.65 2.57 -32.30
CA SER A 353 15.74 3.78 -31.48
C SER A 353 14.49 3.99 -30.64
N MET A 354 14.69 4.36 -29.39
CA MET A 354 13.66 4.76 -28.43
C MET A 354 13.95 6.18 -27.99
N SER A 355 12.91 7.01 -27.99
CA SER A 355 13.02 8.42 -27.63
C SER A 355 12.69 8.63 -26.18
N VAL A 356 13.55 9.33 -25.47
CA VAL A 356 13.36 9.76 -24.08
C VAL A 356 13.03 11.26 -24.12
N LEU A 357 11.74 11.59 -24.15
CA LEU A 357 11.29 12.97 -24.19
C LEU A 357 11.22 13.56 -22.78
N THR A 358 11.96 14.64 -22.54
CA THR A 358 11.89 15.38 -21.28
C THR A 358 10.73 16.37 -21.30
N GLU A 359 9.72 16.11 -20.47
CA GLU A 359 8.50 16.93 -20.42
C GLU A 359 7.90 16.94 -19.02
N SER A 360 7.08 17.94 -18.73
CA SER A 360 6.23 17.99 -17.53
C SER A 360 4.77 17.91 -17.96
N SER A 361 3.96 17.33 -17.10
CA SER A 361 2.51 17.18 -17.31
C SER A 361 1.75 18.03 -16.30
N THR A 362 0.51 18.39 -16.62
CA THR A 362 -0.39 19.08 -15.69
C THR A 362 -1.01 18.08 -14.73
N ALA A 363 -0.93 18.36 -13.45
CA ALA A 363 -1.55 17.54 -12.41
C ALA A 363 -3.04 17.82 -12.25
N SER A 364 -3.76 16.91 -11.59
CA SER A 364 -5.12 17.11 -11.12
C SER A 364 -5.32 16.54 -9.73
N ILE A 365 -6.10 17.24 -8.91
CA ILE A 365 -6.43 16.79 -7.55
C ILE A 365 -7.95 16.77 -7.33
N SER A 366 -8.46 15.74 -6.66
CA SER A 366 -9.89 15.59 -6.41
C SER A 366 -10.18 14.92 -5.07
N ILE A 367 -11.35 15.23 -4.50
CA ILE A 367 -11.97 14.49 -3.39
C ILE A 367 -13.08 13.64 -3.99
N THR A 368 -13.02 12.33 -3.82
CA THR A 368 -14.05 11.43 -4.33
C THR A 368 -15.28 11.48 -3.44
N GLN A 369 -16.39 11.92 -3.99
CA GLN A 369 -17.66 12.10 -3.29
C GLN A 369 -18.79 11.39 -4.06
N PRO A 370 -19.84 10.90 -3.36
CA PRO A 370 -21.02 10.39 -4.03
C PRO A 370 -21.72 11.50 -4.83
N ALA A 371 -22.14 11.19 -6.06
CA ALA A 371 -22.89 12.13 -6.87
C ALA A 371 -24.26 12.45 -6.23
N LEU A 372 -24.77 13.67 -6.42
CA LEU A 372 -26.13 14.01 -6.07
C LEU A 372 -27.12 13.21 -6.92
N THR A 373 -28.18 12.72 -6.30
CA THR A 373 -29.25 11.97 -6.99
C THR A 373 -30.15 12.86 -7.85
N VAL A 374 -30.14 14.17 -7.59
CA VAL A 374 -30.92 15.18 -8.34
C VAL A 374 -30.06 16.43 -8.47
N GLY A 375 -29.84 16.89 -9.71
CA GLY A 375 -29.08 18.09 -10.04
C GLY A 375 -27.60 17.79 -10.39
N SER A 376 -26.90 18.81 -10.87
CA SER A 376 -25.46 18.76 -11.15
C SER A 376 -24.69 19.21 -9.89
N GLY A 377 -23.95 18.31 -9.27
CA GLY A 377 -23.11 18.63 -8.12
C GLY A 377 -22.70 17.39 -7.33
N GLN A 378 -21.82 17.57 -6.37
CA GLN A 378 -21.39 16.56 -5.41
C GLN A 378 -22.15 16.77 -4.10
N LYS A 379 -22.39 15.67 -3.36
CA LYS A 379 -22.92 15.79 -2.00
C LYS A 379 -21.88 16.46 -1.11
N PRO A 380 -22.28 17.30 -0.15
CA PRO A 380 -21.35 17.80 0.85
C PRO A 380 -20.73 16.63 1.66
N LEU A 381 -19.57 16.87 2.25
CA LEU A 381 -18.93 15.91 3.15
C LEU A 381 -19.75 15.78 4.44
N ASN A 382 -19.78 14.57 4.99
CA ASN A 382 -20.39 14.27 6.29
C ASN A 382 -19.31 14.02 7.34
N PRO A 383 -19.52 14.45 8.61
CA PRO A 383 -18.58 14.17 9.68
C PRO A 383 -18.46 12.67 9.96
N GLY A 384 -17.31 12.23 10.46
CA GLY A 384 -17.01 10.84 10.75
C GLY A 384 -17.10 9.91 9.54
N THR A 385 -16.91 10.44 8.34
CA THR A 385 -16.92 9.67 7.09
C THR A 385 -15.61 9.89 6.35
N LYS A 386 -14.99 8.78 5.92
CA LYS A 386 -13.72 8.82 5.19
C LYS A 386 -13.96 9.01 3.70
N TYR A 387 -13.32 10.00 3.10
CA TYR A 387 -13.38 10.30 1.67
C TYR A 387 -12.00 10.16 1.03
N PRO A 388 -11.87 9.44 -0.09
CA PRO A 388 -10.62 9.36 -0.82
C PRO A 388 -10.20 10.71 -1.40
N VAL A 389 -8.91 11.03 -1.26
CA VAL A 389 -8.24 12.14 -1.95
C VAL A 389 -7.34 11.51 -3.00
N VAL A 390 -7.46 11.95 -4.25
CA VAL A 390 -6.72 11.43 -5.39
C VAL A 390 -6.00 12.57 -6.07
N LEU A 391 -4.69 12.43 -6.19
CA LEU A 391 -3.81 13.29 -6.98
C LEU A 391 -3.29 12.47 -8.17
N PHE A 392 -3.47 12.96 -9.38
CA PHE A 392 -2.79 12.45 -10.55
C PHE A 392 -1.70 13.45 -10.94
N ASP A 393 -0.43 13.04 -10.86
CA ASP A 393 0.71 13.86 -11.20
C ASP A 393 1.86 13.01 -11.77
N PRO A 394 1.99 12.94 -13.11
CA PRO A 394 3.08 12.21 -13.74
C PRO A 394 4.48 12.75 -13.40
N ASN A 395 4.59 14.03 -12.98
CA ASN A 395 5.88 14.62 -12.62
C ASN A 395 6.44 14.08 -11.30
N GLN A 396 5.57 13.52 -10.45
CA GLN A 396 5.97 12.93 -9.18
C GLN A 396 6.28 11.43 -9.29
N ASN A 397 5.86 10.78 -10.35
CA ASN A 397 6.25 9.41 -10.68
C ASN A 397 7.66 9.44 -11.33
N ILE A 398 8.68 9.54 -10.49
CA ILE A 398 10.08 9.64 -10.91
C ILE A 398 10.77 8.27 -11.00
N ASN A 399 10.21 7.25 -10.35
CA ASN A 399 10.74 5.88 -10.33
C ASN A 399 9.61 4.87 -10.53
N SER A 400 9.51 4.28 -11.70
CA SER A 400 8.50 3.27 -12.02
C SER A 400 8.83 1.86 -11.49
N GLY A 401 9.95 1.68 -10.81
CA GLY A 401 10.32 0.43 -10.13
C GLY A 401 9.76 0.31 -8.72
N SER A 402 9.31 1.40 -8.11
CA SER A 402 8.74 1.43 -6.75
C SER A 402 7.68 2.49 -6.60
N ARG A 403 6.77 2.27 -5.66
CA ARG A 403 5.75 3.28 -5.33
C ARG A 403 6.38 4.49 -4.68
N GLU A 404 5.99 5.65 -5.14
CA GLU A 404 6.39 6.89 -4.53
C GLU A 404 5.42 7.31 -3.42
N HIS A 405 6.03 7.93 -2.39
CA HIS A 405 5.32 8.58 -1.30
C HIS A 405 5.56 10.08 -1.39
N LEU A 406 4.49 10.87 -1.42
CA LEU A 406 4.57 12.32 -1.35
C LEU A 406 4.63 12.75 0.11
N ASP A 407 5.67 12.39 0.81
CA ASP A 407 5.87 12.69 2.23
C ASP A 407 6.57 14.03 2.45
N VAL A 408 6.64 14.45 3.71
CA VAL A 408 7.28 15.70 4.09
C VAL A 408 8.81 15.69 3.93
N PHE A 409 9.42 14.54 3.68
CA PHE A 409 10.87 14.40 3.46
C PHE A 409 11.28 14.68 2.02
N ARG A 410 10.36 14.62 1.07
CA ARG A 410 10.69 14.90 -0.33
C ARG A 410 11.13 16.34 -0.52
N ASP A 411 12.36 16.52 -0.97
CA ASP A 411 12.98 17.84 -1.19
C ASP A 411 12.25 18.66 -2.26
N THR A 412 11.81 18.01 -3.33
CA THR A 412 11.20 18.66 -4.51
C THR A 412 9.68 18.55 -4.58
N SER A 413 9.04 17.73 -3.74
CA SER A 413 7.60 17.53 -3.77
C SER A 413 6.90 18.52 -2.88
N ILE A 414 5.85 19.10 -3.44
CA ILE A 414 4.94 19.95 -2.70
C ILE A 414 3.78 19.08 -2.26
N VAL A 415 3.75 18.79 -0.96
CA VAL A 415 2.72 17.95 -0.35
C VAL A 415 1.38 18.65 -0.43
N PRO A 416 0.29 18.00 -0.91
CA PRO A 416 -1.03 18.61 -0.92
C PRO A 416 -1.44 19.05 0.48
N THR A 417 -1.98 20.27 0.61
CA THR A 417 -2.28 20.88 1.91
C THR A 417 -3.70 21.40 2.00
N LEU A 418 -4.30 21.18 3.17
CA LEU A 418 -5.53 21.81 3.64
C LEU A 418 -5.17 22.81 4.74
N LYS A 419 -5.29 24.10 4.45
CA LYS A 419 -5.06 25.18 5.43
C LYS A 419 -6.37 25.79 5.86
N ILE A 420 -6.61 25.86 7.16
CA ILE A 420 -7.78 26.47 7.77
C ILE A 420 -7.35 27.67 8.57
N GLY A 421 -7.98 28.81 8.37
CA GLY A 421 -7.64 30.06 9.04
C GLY A 421 -6.21 30.52 8.78
N ASN A 422 -5.56 31.06 9.81
CA ASN A 422 -4.19 31.59 9.77
C ASN A 422 -3.29 30.96 10.83
N PRO A 423 -2.96 29.65 10.70
CA PRO A 423 -2.03 29.00 11.63
C PRO A 423 -0.63 29.63 11.52
N ILE A 424 0.10 29.67 12.60
CA ILE A 424 1.52 30.02 12.59
C ILE A 424 2.30 28.76 12.24
N THR A 425 3.16 28.88 11.22
CA THR A 425 3.90 27.75 10.65
C THR A 425 5.33 28.16 10.33
N LEU A 426 6.15 27.22 9.89
CA LEU A 426 7.52 27.48 9.44
C LEU A 426 7.64 27.96 7.99
N GLY A 427 6.55 28.11 7.25
CA GLY A 427 6.57 28.52 5.85
C GLY A 427 7.18 29.89 5.54
N ASN A 428 7.36 30.71 6.56
CA ASN A 428 8.02 32.02 6.47
C ASN A 428 9.25 32.14 7.38
N ALA A 429 9.70 31.01 7.97
CA ALA A 429 10.84 31.03 8.86
C ALA A 429 12.14 31.35 8.11
N TYR A 430 13.00 32.09 8.75
CA TYR A 430 14.32 32.45 8.21
C TYR A 430 15.33 32.68 9.36
N ASP A 431 16.57 33.05 9.02
CA ASP A 431 17.65 33.33 9.99
C ASP A 431 17.83 32.19 10.98
N VAL A 432 18.08 30.99 10.48
CA VAL A 432 18.35 29.79 11.26
C VAL A 432 19.77 29.86 11.79
N GLN A 433 19.93 29.75 13.09
CA GLN A 433 21.22 29.85 13.78
C GLN A 433 21.47 28.62 14.67
N PHE A 434 22.71 28.18 14.69
CA PHE A 434 23.19 27.03 15.45
C PHE A 434 24.07 27.47 16.61
N TYR A 435 23.89 26.83 17.74
CA TYR A 435 24.64 27.19 18.97
C TYR A 435 25.28 25.94 19.60
N PRO A 436 26.56 25.96 19.96
CA PRO A 436 27.24 24.83 20.61
C PRO A 436 26.80 24.64 22.09
N SER A 437 26.17 25.64 22.67
CA SER A 437 25.59 25.62 24.02
C SER A 437 24.19 26.22 23.98
N SER A 438 23.51 26.37 25.12
CA SER A 438 22.17 26.98 25.20
C SER A 438 22.29 28.45 25.66
N PRO A 439 22.77 29.39 24.84
CA PRO A 439 22.91 30.81 25.21
C PRO A 439 21.58 31.54 24.97
N SER A 440 21.55 32.81 25.40
CA SER A 440 20.59 33.78 24.89
C SER A 440 20.80 33.96 23.37
N LEU A 441 19.73 34.28 22.66
CA LEU A 441 19.73 34.39 21.17
C LEU A 441 20.64 35.53 20.67
N SER A 442 21.92 35.31 20.56
CA SER A 442 22.90 36.23 19.98
C SER A 442 24.21 35.46 19.69
N GLY A 443 24.77 35.65 18.51
CA GLY A 443 26.08 35.10 18.15
C GLY A 443 26.07 33.61 17.78
N GLY A 444 24.99 33.09 17.23
CA GLY A 444 24.96 31.77 16.61
C GLY A 444 25.67 31.72 15.25
N ASP A 445 25.92 30.52 14.75
CA ASP A 445 26.41 30.28 13.39
C ASP A 445 25.27 30.36 12.40
N THR A 446 25.34 31.30 11.46
CA THR A 446 24.33 31.57 10.42
C THR A 446 24.78 31.10 9.02
N SER A 447 25.85 30.29 8.95
CA SER A 447 26.41 29.85 7.65
C SER A 447 25.55 28.82 6.91
N ASN A 448 24.36 28.51 7.39
CA ASN A 448 23.43 27.55 6.79
C ASN A 448 22.58 28.17 5.66
N SER A 449 22.05 27.32 4.79
CA SER A 449 21.18 27.67 3.67
C SER A 449 19.76 27.06 3.85
N SER A 450 19.16 27.22 5.01
CA SER A 450 17.80 26.73 5.25
C SER A 450 16.76 27.35 4.30
N VAL A 451 15.82 26.51 3.82
CA VAL A 451 14.84 26.90 2.80
C VAL A 451 13.43 26.71 3.34
N PRO A 452 12.64 27.78 3.52
CA PRO A 452 11.22 27.66 3.85
C PRO A 452 10.42 27.21 2.62
N ASP A 453 9.58 26.22 2.80
CA ASP A 453 8.59 25.82 1.82
C ASP A 453 7.26 26.50 2.15
N LYS A 454 6.90 27.51 1.35
CA LYS A 454 5.67 28.28 1.56
C LYS A 454 4.39 27.50 1.25
N ASN A 455 4.47 26.49 0.42
CA ASN A 455 3.28 25.75 -0.06
C ASN A 455 2.79 24.75 0.99
N SER A 456 3.70 23.93 1.52
CA SER A 456 3.37 22.99 2.60
C SER A 456 3.79 23.49 3.98
N ALA A 457 4.28 24.72 4.07
CA ALA A 457 4.65 25.40 5.32
C ALA A 457 5.68 24.64 6.18
N ARG A 458 6.62 23.95 5.52
CA ARG A 458 7.78 23.26 6.13
C ARG A 458 9.00 24.17 6.16
N LEU A 459 9.99 23.78 6.95
CA LEU A 459 11.33 24.34 6.86
C LEU A 459 12.36 23.23 6.64
N PHE A 460 13.18 23.37 5.62
CA PHE A 460 14.35 22.51 5.41
C PHE A 460 15.56 23.16 6.07
N ILE A 461 16.09 22.53 7.10
CA ILE A 461 17.29 22.97 7.80
C ILE A 461 18.50 22.33 7.15
N ASP A 462 19.42 23.14 6.62
CA ASP A 462 20.67 22.65 6.03
C ASP A 462 21.79 22.71 7.08
N THR A 463 22.36 21.55 7.41
CA THR A 463 23.48 21.44 8.37
C THR A 463 24.84 21.24 7.68
N SER A 464 24.90 21.16 6.35
CA SER A 464 26.14 20.83 5.62
C SER A 464 27.25 21.87 5.73
N ASN A 465 26.89 23.14 5.86
CA ASN A 465 27.82 24.27 5.87
C ASN A 465 27.93 24.94 7.24
N VAL A 466 27.44 24.31 8.30
CA VAL A 466 27.56 24.83 9.66
C VAL A 466 29.02 24.74 10.11
N ALA A 467 29.62 25.86 10.50
CA ALA A 467 31.05 25.92 10.82
C ALA A 467 31.38 25.18 12.15
N ILE A 468 30.37 24.92 12.99
CA ILE A 468 30.55 24.19 14.26
C ILE A 468 30.30 22.70 14.03
N PRO A 469 31.18 21.80 14.50
CA PRO A 469 31.03 20.37 14.26
C PRO A 469 29.88 19.72 15.07
N THR A 470 29.49 20.36 16.18
CA THR A 470 28.37 19.93 17.03
C THR A 470 27.61 21.13 17.54
N PHE A 471 26.31 20.98 17.70
CA PHE A 471 25.45 22.03 18.29
C PHE A 471 24.47 21.42 19.28
N LYS A 472 24.01 22.24 20.21
CA LYS A 472 23.03 21.87 21.24
C LYS A 472 21.69 22.55 21.04
N GLN A 473 21.67 23.67 20.33
CA GLN A 473 20.48 24.48 20.12
C GLN A 473 20.42 25.00 18.69
N ILE A 474 19.21 25.02 18.14
CA ILE A 474 18.88 25.70 16.88
C ILE A 474 17.83 26.75 17.19
N SER A 475 17.98 27.96 16.66
CA SER A 475 16.95 29.00 16.68
C SER A 475 16.57 29.39 15.25
N MET A 476 15.32 29.73 15.03
CA MET A 476 14.82 30.22 13.78
C MET A 476 13.81 31.35 13.96
N ASN A 477 13.94 32.38 13.14
CA ASN A 477 13.00 33.49 13.14
C ASN A 477 11.73 33.07 12.43
N LEU A 478 10.58 33.18 13.10
CA LEU A 478 9.28 32.78 12.52
C LEU A 478 8.72 33.82 11.53
N GLY A 479 9.36 34.95 11.34
CA GLY A 479 8.87 36.03 10.46
C GLY A 479 7.62 36.75 10.98
N ILE A 480 7.32 36.63 12.26
CA ILE A 480 6.16 37.26 12.92
C ILE A 480 6.54 38.01 14.18
N SER A 481 5.71 39.00 14.56
CA SER A 481 5.83 39.67 15.83
C SER A 481 5.11 38.91 16.97
N ALA A 482 5.49 39.16 18.20
CA ALA A 482 4.80 38.62 19.37
C ALA A 482 3.31 39.01 19.41
N SER A 483 2.97 40.22 18.92
CA SER A 483 1.57 40.63 18.82
C SER A 483 0.77 39.79 17.81
N ASN A 484 1.37 39.40 16.69
CA ASN A 484 0.72 38.50 15.75
C ASN A 484 0.55 37.08 16.33
N LEU A 485 1.53 36.58 17.07
CA LEU A 485 1.43 35.31 17.79
C LEU A 485 0.25 35.34 18.77
N GLN A 486 0.19 36.39 19.60
CA GLN A 486 -0.86 36.59 20.61
C GLN A 486 -2.26 36.74 19.97
N SER A 487 -2.36 37.28 18.75
CA SER A 487 -3.64 37.45 18.06
C SER A 487 -4.30 36.13 17.70
N VAL A 488 -3.55 35.06 17.48
CA VAL A 488 -4.07 33.73 17.07
C VAL A 488 -4.18 32.77 18.26
N ILE A 489 -3.47 32.99 19.36
CA ILE A 489 -3.58 32.15 20.56
C ILE A 489 -4.86 32.49 21.32
N LEU A 490 -5.61 31.45 21.72
CA LEU A 490 -6.76 31.62 22.63
C LEU A 490 -6.28 31.96 24.05
N ASP A 491 -7.13 32.64 24.81
CA ASP A 491 -6.75 33.17 26.12
C ASP A 491 -6.50 32.07 27.17
N SER A 492 -7.05 30.87 26.98
CA SER A 492 -6.81 29.72 27.83
C SER A 492 -6.90 28.43 27.04
N SER A 493 -6.04 27.46 27.32
CA SER A 493 -6.09 26.10 26.80
C SER A 493 -6.79 25.09 27.71
N LEU A 494 -7.10 25.46 28.93
CA LEU A 494 -7.66 24.58 29.97
C LEU A 494 -9.05 25.01 30.46
N SER A 495 -9.56 26.13 29.96
CA SER A 495 -10.88 26.65 30.35
C SER A 495 -11.97 26.05 29.47
N ASN A 496 -13.05 25.59 30.09
CA ASN A 496 -14.20 25.00 29.46
C ASN A 496 -15.02 25.92 28.52
N THR A 497 -14.63 27.20 28.38
CA THR A 497 -15.43 28.17 27.61
C THR A 497 -14.78 28.67 26.34
N ASN A 498 -13.46 28.60 26.22
CA ASN A 498 -12.71 29.33 25.19
C ASN A 498 -11.99 28.45 24.15
N GLY A 499 -11.93 27.13 24.35
CA GLY A 499 -11.24 26.22 23.43
C GLY A 499 -9.79 25.98 23.82
N THR A 500 -8.95 25.62 22.84
CA THR A 500 -7.65 25.01 23.12
C THR A 500 -6.60 25.39 22.09
N ASN A 501 -5.35 25.51 22.55
CA ASN A 501 -4.17 25.74 21.72
C ASN A 501 -3.24 24.55 21.77
N TRP A 502 -2.77 24.15 20.61
CA TRP A 502 -1.92 22.97 20.44
C TRP A 502 -0.74 23.29 19.55
N LEU A 503 0.37 22.65 19.84
CA LEU A 503 1.51 22.57 18.97
C LEU A 503 1.44 21.27 18.18
N ASN A 504 1.37 21.36 16.86
CA ASN A 504 1.63 20.27 15.96
C ASN A 504 3.10 20.29 15.56
N TYR A 505 3.78 19.17 15.66
CA TYR A 505 5.20 19.06 15.33
C TYR A 505 5.50 17.77 14.55
N ASP A 506 6.50 17.85 13.68
CA ASP A 506 7.12 16.70 13.02
C ASP A 506 8.63 16.87 13.01
N LEU A 507 9.29 16.02 13.76
CA LEU A 507 10.73 15.96 13.97
C LEU A 507 11.31 14.61 13.55
N ARG A 508 10.63 13.86 12.65
CA ARG A 508 11.07 12.54 12.16
C ARG A 508 12.46 12.60 11.51
N SER A 509 12.82 13.70 10.88
CA SER A 509 14.16 13.92 10.36
C SER A 509 15.25 13.84 11.43
N PHE A 510 14.96 14.29 12.64
CA PHE A 510 15.89 14.24 13.77
C PHE A 510 16.06 12.82 14.32
N GLU A 511 14.99 12.00 14.26
CA GLU A 511 15.08 10.59 14.59
C GLU A 511 16.05 9.87 13.64
N LYS A 512 15.86 10.05 12.34
CA LYS A 512 16.66 9.40 11.32
C LYS A 512 18.11 9.87 11.27
N ASP A 513 18.32 11.18 11.27
CA ASP A 513 19.59 11.79 10.90
C ASP A 513 20.43 12.18 12.13
N PHE A 514 19.79 12.46 13.27
CA PHE A 514 20.49 12.77 14.54
C PHE A 514 20.50 11.59 15.52
N GLY A 515 19.88 10.46 15.18
CA GLY A 515 19.89 9.27 16.02
C GLY A 515 19.09 9.39 17.31
N ILE A 516 18.07 10.26 17.33
CA ILE A 516 17.17 10.42 18.49
C ILE A 516 16.07 9.36 18.36
N THR A 517 16.31 8.18 18.90
CA THR A 517 15.39 7.02 18.76
C THR A 517 14.30 6.97 19.83
N ASP A 518 14.43 7.71 20.92
CA ASP A 518 13.45 7.74 22.01
C ASP A 518 13.17 9.17 22.43
N PHE A 519 12.07 9.72 21.91
CA PHE A 519 11.61 11.08 22.23
C PHE A 519 11.03 11.19 23.64
N THR A 520 10.60 10.10 24.27
CA THR A 520 10.03 10.13 25.63
C THR A 520 11.08 10.33 26.70
N THR A 521 12.33 9.91 26.44
CA THR A 521 13.47 10.06 27.38
C THR A 521 14.38 11.23 27.02
N THR A 522 14.14 11.89 25.87
CA THR A 522 14.97 13.01 25.44
C THR A 522 14.78 14.23 26.35
N SER A 523 15.86 14.95 26.60
CA SER A 523 15.84 16.26 27.23
C SER A 523 15.50 17.41 26.26
N MET A 524 15.03 17.11 25.06
CA MET A 524 14.66 18.09 24.06
C MET A 524 13.53 18.99 24.56
N THR A 525 13.68 20.29 24.31
CA THR A 525 12.65 21.29 24.60
C THR A 525 12.43 22.20 23.39
N LEU A 526 11.19 22.67 23.24
CA LEU A 526 10.83 23.69 22.25
C LEU A 526 10.35 24.93 22.97
N SER A 527 10.81 26.10 22.54
CA SER A 527 10.50 27.36 23.19
C SER A 527 10.22 28.48 22.21
N PHE A 528 9.34 29.40 22.57
CA PHE A 528 9.27 30.71 21.91
C PHE A 528 10.18 31.70 22.64
N SER A 529 10.93 32.47 21.86
CA SER A 529 11.81 33.51 22.42
C SER A 529 11.72 34.79 21.60
N THR A 530 12.12 35.90 22.21
CA THR A 530 12.36 37.15 21.51
C THR A 530 13.77 37.64 21.90
N LEU A 531 14.41 38.47 21.07
CA LEU A 531 15.76 38.98 21.35
C LEU A 531 15.81 39.65 22.69
N GLY A 532 16.78 39.26 23.55
CA GLY A 532 17.00 39.81 24.86
C GLY A 532 15.99 39.42 25.94
N SER A 533 15.09 38.46 25.66
CA SER A 533 14.15 37.96 26.68
C SER A 533 14.36 36.45 26.95
N SER A 534 13.94 36.04 28.16
CA SER A 534 13.98 34.61 28.50
C SER A 534 13.05 33.80 27.59
N PRO A 535 13.43 32.57 27.11
CA PRO A 535 12.55 31.70 26.36
C PRO A 535 11.31 31.28 27.16
N VAL A 536 10.18 31.13 26.48
CA VAL A 536 8.99 30.48 27.04
C VAL A 536 8.99 29.03 26.48
N THR A 537 9.23 28.09 27.37
CA THR A 537 9.19 26.69 27.00
C THR A 537 7.74 26.26 26.77
N ILE A 538 7.46 25.74 25.59
CA ILE A 538 6.12 25.29 25.18
C ILE A 538 6.03 23.77 25.05
N VAL A 539 7.18 23.10 24.90
CA VAL A 539 7.34 21.66 25.01
C VAL A 539 8.45 21.39 26.01
N HIS A 540 8.10 20.79 27.13
CA HIS A 540 9.05 20.50 28.20
C HIS A 540 9.72 19.15 27.99
N SER A 541 10.82 18.90 28.67
CA SER A 541 11.49 17.61 28.63
C SER A 541 10.52 16.47 29.04
N GLY A 542 10.34 15.50 28.16
CA GLY A 542 9.44 14.36 28.36
C GLY A 542 7.99 14.57 27.89
N ASP A 543 7.62 15.75 27.37
CA ASP A 543 6.29 15.99 26.79
C ASP A 543 6.12 15.30 25.41
N LEU A 544 7.21 15.06 24.72
CA LEU A 544 7.18 14.40 23.40
C LEU A 544 6.95 12.89 23.58
N SER A 545 5.85 12.39 23.07
CA SER A 545 5.54 10.95 23.09
C SER A 545 6.08 10.18 21.87
N SER A 546 6.43 10.90 20.82
CA SER A 546 6.94 10.38 19.56
C SER A 546 7.66 11.48 18.77
N SER A 547 8.26 11.15 17.64
CA SER A 547 8.90 12.11 16.74
C SER A 547 7.94 13.08 16.06
N TYR A 548 6.65 12.84 16.11
CA TYR A 548 5.60 13.74 15.59
C TYR A 548 4.32 13.61 16.42
N GLY A 549 3.48 14.63 16.40
CA GLY A 549 2.20 14.63 17.12
C GLY A 549 1.76 16.01 17.62
N PHE A 550 0.98 15.98 18.70
CA PHE A 550 0.39 17.17 19.30
C PHE A 550 0.78 17.32 20.78
N VAL A 551 1.18 18.53 21.15
CA VAL A 551 1.39 18.94 22.55
C VAL A 551 0.47 20.12 22.86
N GLN A 552 -0.31 20.02 23.95
CA GLN A 552 -1.20 21.10 24.38
C GLN A 552 -0.41 22.19 25.08
N LEU A 553 -0.65 23.45 24.73
CA LEU A 553 -0.09 24.57 25.45
C LEU A 553 -0.83 24.76 26.79
N SER A 554 -0.07 24.95 27.86
CA SER A 554 -0.64 25.27 29.18
C SER A 554 -1.04 26.73 29.29
N ASP A 555 -1.96 27.03 30.23
CA ASP A 555 -2.34 28.42 30.53
C ASP A 555 -1.17 29.27 31.04
N SER A 556 -0.23 28.66 31.78
CA SER A 556 0.99 29.32 32.22
C SER A 556 1.89 29.75 31.06
N ASP A 557 2.02 28.90 30.05
CA ASP A 557 2.81 29.22 28.85
C ASP A 557 2.13 30.31 28.02
N ILE A 558 0.82 30.28 27.89
CA ILE A 558 0.02 31.31 27.20
C ILE A 558 0.21 32.68 27.88
N GLN A 559 0.15 32.76 29.22
CA GLN A 559 0.39 33.98 29.97
C GLN A 559 1.81 34.51 29.74
N GLN A 560 2.81 33.64 29.76
CA GLN A 560 4.18 34.03 29.49
C GLN A 560 4.38 34.52 28.05
N ILE A 561 3.78 33.84 27.05
CA ILE A 561 3.80 34.27 25.63
C ILE A 561 3.15 35.64 25.49
N SER A 562 2.04 35.87 26.20
CA SER A 562 1.32 37.15 26.16
C SER A 562 2.11 38.32 26.73
N SER A 563 3.16 38.06 27.49
CA SER A 563 4.06 39.09 28.01
C SER A 563 5.18 39.50 27.06
N LYS A 564 5.36 38.79 25.95
CA LYS A 564 6.46 39.03 25.02
C LYS A 564 6.18 40.18 24.05
N SER A 565 7.26 40.81 23.58
CA SER A 565 7.26 41.87 22.57
C SER A 565 8.44 41.65 21.62
N GLY A 566 8.32 42.15 20.39
CA GLY A 566 9.35 42.01 19.37
C GLY A 566 9.11 40.83 18.42
N THR A 567 10.15 40.45 17.69
CA THR A 567 10.11 39.31 16.72
C THR A 567 10.25 37.98 17.45
N VAL A 568 9.47 37.02 17.05
CA VAL A 568 9.40 35.67 17.66
C VAL A 568 10.36 34.71 16.98
N TYR A 569 11.14 34.00 17.77
CA TYR A 569 12.00 32.90 17.37
C TYR A 569 11.46 31.58 17.94
N LEU A 570 11.46 30.53 17.14
CA LEU A 570 11.35 29.16 17.65
C LEU A 570 12.76 28.67 18.02
N VAL A 571 12.90 28.09 19.18
CA VAL A 571 14.16 27.57 19.72
C VAL A 571 13.98 26.07 19.99
N ILE A 572 14.81 25.24 19.35
CA ILE A 572 14.91 23.80 19.61
C ILE A 572 16.18 23.56 20.41
N ASN A 573 16.06 23.06 21.62
CA ASN A 573 17.20 22.67 22.47
C ASN A 573 17.19 21.15 22.60
N PHE A 574 18.25 20.50 22.13
CA PHE A 574 18.38 19.05 22.13
C PHE A 574 18.77 18.46 23.51
N GLY A 575 19.06 19.32 24.50
CA GLY A 575 19.52 18.87 25.82
C GLY A 575 21.00 18.43 25.84
N SER A 576 21.42 17.66 24.83
CA SER A 576 22.80 17.25 24.56
C SER A 576 23.26 17.75 23.18
N ALA A 577 24.59 17.81 22.99
CA ALA A 577 25.12 18.19 21.67
C ALA A 577 24.84 17.10 20.61
N VAL A 578 24.44 17.52 19.42
CA VAL A 578 24.28 16.69 18.23
C VAL A 578 25.29 17.09 17.16
N GLY A 579 25.71 16.13 16.33
CA GLY A 579 26.66 16.37 15.26
C GLY A 579 26.03 16.99 14.00
N THR A 580 26.86 17.67 13.20
CA THR A 580 26.44 18.06 11.85
C THR A 580 26.41 16.83 10.94
N ILE A 581 25.49 16.82 9.96
CA ILE A 581 25.29 15.71 9.04
C ILE A 581 26.13 15.96 7.78
N SER A 582 26.63 14.87 7.17
CA SER A 582 27.44 14.94 5.95
C SER A 582 26.64 15.51 4.76
N ALA A 583 27.36 16.04 3.76
CA ALA A 583 26.82 16.80 2.62
C ALA A 583 25.75 16.06 1.76
N GLU A 584 25.64 14.73 1.86
CA GLU A 584 24.66 13.94 1.11
C GLU A 584 23.28 13.85 1.77
N GLN A 585 23.19 14.14 3.09
CA GLN A 585 21.95 14.09 3.89
C GLN A 585 21.76 15.36 4.70
N ASN A 586 21.97 16.51 4.11
CA ASN A 586 22.13 17.77 4.82
C ASN A 586 20.85 18.57 5.05
N LYS A 587 19.74 18.19 4.43
CA LYS A 587 18.47 18.91 4.54
C LYS A 587 17.50 18.17 5.45
N GLN A 588 17.23 18.76 6.60
CA GLN A 588 16.34 18.24 7.62
C GLN A 588 14.98 18.94 7.49
N PRO A 589 13.93 18.32 6.90
CA PRO A 589 12.58 18.87 6.91
C PRO A 589 12.01 18.80 8.32
N ILE A 590 11.49 19.92 8.82
CA ILE A 590 10.76 19.98 10.08
C ILE A 590 9.43 20.68 9.88
N VAL A 591 8.47 20.28 10.69
CA VAL A 591 7.14 20.89 10.79
C VAL A 591 6.93 21.38 12.22
N PHE A 592 6.40 22.58 12.31
CA PHE A 592 6.00 23.19 13.54
C PHE A 592 4.84 24.13 13.25
N ASP A 593 3.67 23.83 13.79
CA ASP A 593 2.46 24.61 13.57
C ASP A 593 1.72 24.85 14.86
N LEU A 594 1.22 26.07 15.03
CA LEU A 594 0.34 26.40 16.14
C LEU A 594 -1.12 26.26 15.71
N PHE A 595 -1.82 25.31 16.31
CA PHE A 595 -3.24 25.07 16.14
C PHE A 595 -4.05 25.74 17.25
N SER A 596 -5.20 26.32 16.89
CA SER A 596 -6.09 26.96 17.85
C SER A 596 -7.54 26.70 17.45
N PHE A 597 -8.32 26.12 18.36
CA PHE A 597 -9.72 25.78 18.15
C PHE A 597 -10.59 26.37 19.28
N GLY A 598 -11.61 27.15 18.96
CA GLY A 598 -12.56 27.63 19.93
C GLY A 598 -12.99 29.09 19.71
N LEU A 599 -13.21 29.85 20.80
CA LEU A 599 -13.67 31.23 20.76
C LEU A 599 -12.59 32.19 21.28
N LYS A 600 -12.40 33.31 20.58
CA LYS A 600 -11.63 34.45 21.01
C LYS A 600 -12.45 35.74 20.87
N ASN A 601 -12.74 36.43 21.97
CA ASN A 601 -13.57 37.64 21.95
C ASN A 601 -14.92 37.41 21.24
N ASN A 602 -15.57 36.30 21.50
CA ASN A 602 -16.82 35.83 20.87
C ASN A 602 -16.70 35.54 19.35
N ASN A 603 -15.52 35.55 18.78
CA ASN A 603 -15.29 35.14 17.41
C ASN A 603 -14.80 33.68 17.36
N ASP A 604 -15.37 32.90 16.48
CA ASP A 604 -14.94 31.52 16.26
C ASP A 604 -13.55 31.49 15.60
N VAL A 605 -12.67 30.68 16.14
CA VAL A 605 -11.29 30.51 15.70
C VAL A 605 -11.06 29.05 15.34
N ASN A 606 -10.54 28.84 14.15
CA ASN A 606 -9.99 27.56 13.72
C ASN A 606 -8.75 27.84 12.89
N ASN A 607 -7.58 27.60 13.47
CA ASN A 607 -6.29 27.75 12.79
C ASN A 607 -5.59 26.41 12.79
N ALA A 608 -5.43 25.81 11.62
CA ALA A 608 -4.79 24.52 11.44
C ALA A 608 -4.25 24.35 10.02
N ILE A 609 -3.31 23.45 9.86
CA ILE A 609 -2.81 23.03 8.55
C ILE A 609 -2.60 21.52 8.54
N TYR A 610 -3.06 20.88 7.48
CA TYR A 610 -3.02 19.44 7.29
C TYR A 610 -2.30 19.13 5.99
N ARG A 611 -1.35 18.19 6.03
CA ARG A 611 -0.49 17.79 4.90
C ARG A 611 -0.77 16.34 4.55
N PHE A 612 -1.15 16.11 3.30
CA PHE A 612 -1.48 14.78 2.80
C PHE A 612 -0.21 14.09 2.29
N GLU A 613 0.29 13.11 3.03
CA GLU A 613 1.36 12.23 2.59
C GLU A 613 0.77 11.14 1.69
N LEU A 614 0.46 11.48 0.44
CA LEU A 614 -0.20 10.58 -0.49
C LEU A 614 0.74 9.48 -0.96
N GLU A 615 0.21 8.30 -1.15
CA GLU A 615 0.93 7.12 -1.62
C GLU A 615 0.47 6.73 -3.02
N GLU A 616 1.42 6.38 -3.89
CA GLU A 616 1.12 5.93 -5.23
C GLU A 616 0.36 4.59 -5.22
N THR A 617 -0.61 4.43 -6.10
CA THR A 617 -1.47 3.23 -6.12
C THR A 617 -0.77 1.99 -6.65
N ASN A 618 0.16 2.17 -7.60
CA ASN A 618 1.01 1.14 -8.18
C ASN A 618 2.34 1.77 -8.57
N ASP A 619 3.37 0.99 -8.79
CA ASP A 619 4.74 1.43 -9.04
C ASP A 619 4.91 2.40 -10.24
N ASN A 620 3.97 2.44 -11.16
CA ASN A 620 4.01 3.33 -12.34
C ASN A 620 2.61 3.87 -12.70
N SER A 621 1.84 4.29 -11.71
CA SER A 621 0.47 4.76 -11.94
C SER A 621 0.35 6.27 -12.08
N SER A 622 1.32 7.03 -11.59
CA SER A 622 1.24 8.50 -11.44
C SER A 622 0.02 8.96 -10.64
N THR A 623 -0.65 8.05 -9.95
CA THR A 623 -1.89 8.27 -9.19
C THR A 623 -1.61 8.05 -7.72
N PHE A 624 -1.70 9.13 -6.96
CA PHE A 624 -1.42 9.14 -5.53
C PHE A 624 -2.73 9.25 -4.75
N THR A 625 -2.88 8.43 -3.71
CA THR A 625 -4.11 8.35 -2.95
C THR A 625 -3.87 8.49 -1.46
N GLY A 626 -4.84 9.07 -0.81
CA GLY A 626 -4.98 9.15 0.63
C GLY A 626 -6.45 9.35 0.98
N SER A 627 -6.73 9.81 2.17
CA SER A 627 -8.10 10.07 2.58
C SER A 627 -8.20 11.24 3.55
N LEU A 628 -9.40 11.80 3.63
CA LEU A 628 -9.74 12.78 4.64
C LEU A 628 -11.00 12.34 5.40
N GLU A 629 -11.03 12.71 6.68
CA GLU A 629 -12.16 12.55 7.58
C GLU A 629 -12.20 13.78 8.49
N TYR A 630 -13.40 14.23 8.86
CA TYR A 630 -13.50 15.33 9.80
C TYR A 630 -14.51 15.07 10.91
N ALA A 631 -14.32 15.74 12.03
CA ALA A 631 -15.26 15.80 13.12
C ALA A 631 -15.72 17.25 13.33
N THR A 632 -16.98 17.44 13.68
CA THR A 632 -17.51 18.74 14.06
C THR A 632 -17.16 19.03 15.52
N ALA A 633 -16.59 20.22 15.79
CA ALA A 633 -16.27 20.63 17.16
C ALA A 633 -17.55 20.80 17.96
N ASN A 634 -17.62 20.12 19.09
CA ASN A 634 -18.70 20.23 20.05
C ASN A 634 -18.17 20.46 21.48
N GLN A 635 -19.08 20.64 22.44
CA GLN A 635 -18.71 20.93 23.82
C GLN A 635 -17.96 19.81 24.55
N LEU A 636 -17.90 18.62 23.99
CA LEU A 636 -17.23 17.48 24.61
C LEU A 636 -15.88 17.21 23.99
N ASN A 637 -15.77 17.24 22.63
CA ASN A 637 -14.56 16.84 21.92
C ASN A 637 -13.49 17.94 21.85
N ILE A 638 -13.88 19.23 21.75
CA ILE A 638 -12.93 20.32 21.54
C ILE A 638 -11.98 20.52 22.74
N LEU A 639 -12.41 20.14 23.92
CA LEU A 639 -11.63 20.25 25.16
C LEU A 639 -11.07 18.91 25.62
N ASP A 640 -11.32 17.81 24.89
CA ASP A 640 -10.79 16.50 25.20
C ASP A 640 -9.40 16.31 24.58
N PRO A 641 -8.31 16.32 25.37
CA PRO A 641 -6.96 16.11 24.85
C PRO A 641 -6.77 14.75 24.17
N ASN A 642 -7.49 13.73 24.61
CA ASN A 642 -7.39 12.41 24.01
C ASN A 642 -7.99 12.41 22.61
N PHE A 643 -9.11 13.09 22.41
CA PHE A 643 -9.70 13.25 21.08
C PHE A 643 -8.80 14.08 20.16
N ILE A 644 -8.31 15.24 20.60
CA ILE A 644 -7.44 16.10 19.78
C ILE A 644 -6.17 15.36 19.35
N LYS A 645 -5.59 14.52 20.19
CA LYS A 645 -4.44 13.67 19.83
C LYS A 645 -4.76 12.60 18.80
N THR A 646 -6.04 12.32 18.50
CA THR A 646 -6.44 11.43 17.41
C THR A 646 -6.49 12.11 16.05
N LEU A 647 -6.40 13.43 16.00
CA LEU A 647 -6.28 14.18 14.76
C LEU A 647 -4.99 13.78 14.05
N ARG A 648 -5.01 13.78 12.73
CA ARG A 648 -3.86 13.48 11.90
C ARG A 648 -3.60 14.65 10.98
N SER A 649 -2.56 15.38 11.26
CA SER A 649 -2.20 16.62 10.55
C SER A 649 -1.22 16.40 9.41
N THR A 650 -0.43 15.32 9.46
CA THR A 650 0.56 14.95 8.46
C THR A 650 0.55 13.44 8.34
N ASP A 651 -0.20 12.94 7.37
CA ASP A 651 -0.46 11.49 7.18
C ASP A 651 -1.07 11.27 5.79
N ASN A 652 -1.15 10.03 5.33
CA ASN A 652 -1.94 9.66 4.16
C ASN A 652 -3.47 9.64 4.46
N GLU A 653 -3.82 9.51 5.73
CA GLU A 653 -5.20 9.54 6.24
C GLU A 653 -5.39 10.76 7.14
N ILE A 654 -5.73 11.90 6.57
CA ILE A 654 -5.93 13.14 7.31
C ILE A 654 -7.22 13.08 8.12
N LYS A 655 -7.10 13.48 9.40
CA LYS A 655 -8.24 13.68 10.28
C LYS A 655 -8.20 15.08 10.89
N PHE A 656 -9.25 15.85 10.67
CA PHE A 656 -9.30 17.24 11.09
C PHE A 656 -10.59 17.60 11.83
N ILE A 657 -10.61 18.75 12.49
CA ILE A 657 -11.78 19.28 13.21
C ILE A 657 -12.27 20.55 12.55
N ILE A 658 -13.57 20.71 12.47
CA ILE A 658 -14.21 21.93 11.96
C ILE A 658 -14.91 22.69 13.09
N THR A 659 -14.94 24.00 12.92
CA THR A 659 -15.71 24.95 13.74
C THR A 659 -16.69 25.71 12.85
N ASN A 660 -17.50 26.60 13.42
CA ASN A 660 -18.44 27.43 12.68
C ASN A 660 -17.82 28.26 11.57
N LYS A 661 -16.57 28.68 11.74
CA LYS A 661 -15.89 29.52 10.76
C LYS A 661 -15.81 28.83 9.40
N LEU A 662 -15.53 27.52 9.37
CA LEU A 662 -15.48 26.77 8.12
C LEU A 662 -16.83 26.61 7.46
N THR A 663 -17.89 26.37 8.23
CA THR A 663 -19.24 26.23 7.70
C THR A 663 -19.76 27.55 7.14
N ASN A 664 -19.40 28.67 7.76
CA ASN A 664 -19.72 30.02 7.26
C ASN A 664 -18.95 30.38 5.99
N GLU A 665 -17.72 29.87 5.85
CA GLU A 665 -16.89 30.04 4.64
C GLU A 665 -17.25 29.00 3.54
N LYS A 666 -18.22 28.15 3.77
CA LYS A 666 -18.80 27.18 2.83
C LYS A 666 -17.82 26.19 2.24
N GLY A 667 -16.98 25.60 3.08
CA GLY A 667 -16.21 24.43 2.69
C GLY A 667 -14.73 24.49 2.95
N ILE A 668 -14.06 23.46 2.45
CA ILE A 668 -12.61 23.27 2.53
C ILE A 668 -12.00 23.27 1.13
N ALA A 669 -10.72 23.59 1.04
CA ALA A 669 -9.94 23.48 -0.19
C ALA A 669 -8.60 22.78 0.10
N ILE A 670 -8.31 21.73 -0.65
CA ILE A 670 -6.98 21.11 -0.70
C ILE A 670 -6.24 21.73 -1.85
N SER A 671 -5.08 22.31 -1.58
CA SER A 671 -4.22 22.96 -2.57
C SER A 671 -2.97 22.12 -2.84
N TYR A 672 -2.56 22.09 -4.09
CA TYR A 672 -1.34 21.44 -4.56
C TYR A 672 -0.61 22.36 -5.53
N SER A 673 0.71 22.46 -5.40
CA SER A 673 1.52 23.20 -6.36
C SER A 673 2.11 22.26 -7.40
N ASP A 674 1.68 22.44 -8.63
CA ASP A 674 2.06 21.64 -9.77
C ASP A 674 3.10 22.40 -10.65
N LEU A 675 4.02 21.66 -11.22
CA LEU A 675 4.83 22.13 -12.33
C LEU A 675 4.10 21.78 -13.63
N ASP A 676 3.32 22.71 -14.15
CA ASP A 676 2.46 22.47 -15.30
C ASP A 676 3.18 22.09 -16.59
N ALA A 677 2.44 21.74 -17.63
CA ALA A 677 2.98 21.33 -18.93
C ALA A 677 3.90 22.36 -19.60
N VAL A 678 3.80 23.65 -19.26
CA VAL A 678 4.71 24.71 -19.78
C VAL A 678 5.88 25.01 -18.82
N GLY A 679 5.94 24.32 -17.66
CA GLY A 679 7.05 24.44 -16.69
C GLY A 679 6.90 25.60 -15.73
N VAL A 680 5.69 26.14 -15.58
CA VAL A 680 5.38 27.17 -14.59
C VAL A 680 4.77 26.49 -13.38
N VAL A 681 5.23 26.89 -12.18
CA VAL A 681 4.60 26.42 -10.94
C VAL A 681 3.24 27.08 -10.78
N THR A 682 2.19 26.29 -10.80
CA THR A 682 0.81 26.71 -10.62
C THR A 682 0.18 26.01 -9.43
N THR A 683 -0.77 26.68 -8.75
CA THR A 683 -1.50 26.07 -7.66
C THR A 683 -2.85 25.58 -8.17
N ILE A 684 -3.07 24.28 -8.12
CA ILE A 684 -4.36 23.65 -8.37
C ILE A 684 -5.04 23.36 -7.04
N SER A 685 -6.36 23.26 -7.02
CA SER A 685 -7.12 22.97 -5.82
C SER A 685 -8.40 22.21 -6.12
N THR A 686 -8.78 21.37 -5.16
CA THR A 686 -10.12 20.80 -5.10
C THR A 686 -10.86 21.36 -3.89
N LYS A 687 -12.16 21.59 -4.04
CA LYS A 687 -13.01 22.16 -3.01
C LYS A 687 -14.17 21.23 -2.68
N SER A 688 -14.63 21.26 -1.44
CA SER A 688 -15.83 20.56 -1.02
C SER A 688 -16.58 21.34 0.03
N ASP A 689 -17.91 21.31 -0.07
CA ASP A 689 -18.79 21.94 0.91
C ASP A 689 -18.87 21.12 2.19
N ILE A 690 -18.95 21.82 3.31
CA ILE A 690 -19.13 21.29 4.65
C ILE A 690 -20.31 22.00 5.30
N PHE A 691 -21.19 21.24 5.93
CA PHE A 691 -22.34 21.77 6.66
C PHE A 691 -22.38 21.20 8.07
N THR A 692 -23.01 21.95 8.98
CA THR A 692 -23.48 21.43 10.25
C THR A 692 -24.94 21.03 10.15
N ASN A 693 -25.38 20.16 11.05
CA ASN A 693 -26.71 19.59 11.06
C ASN A 693 -27.44 20.01 12.35
N SER A 694 -28.75 20.00 12.31
CA SER A 694 -29.55 20.16 13.51
C SER A 694 -29.93 18.78 14.05
N GLY A 695 -29.68 18.57 15.34
CA GLY A 695 -30.04 17.33 15.99
C GLY A 695 -31.53 17.12 16.15
N VAL A 696 -31.98 15.87 16.16
CA VAL A 696 -33.36 15.46 16.38
C VAL A 696 -33.40 14.38 17.44
N VAL A 697 -34.23 14.58 18.48
CA VAL A 697 -34.42 13.61 19.56
C VAL A 697 -35.84 13.06 19.50
N TYR A 698 -35.99 11.75 19.61
CA TYR A 698 -37.29 11.09 19.64
C TYR A 698 -37.25 9.78 20.45
N THR A 699 -38.43 9.30 20.79
CA THR A 699 -38.64 8.00 21.50
C THR A 699 -39.56 7.12 20.69
N GLY A 700 -39.51 5.80 20.93
CA GLY A 700 -40.31 4.80 20.22
C GLY A 700 -41.79 4.80 20.59
N SER A 701 -42.20 5.51 21.64
CA SER A 701 -43.60 5.56 22.12
C SER A 701 -43.92 6.91 22.76
N THR A 702 -45.17 7.29 22.71
CA THR A 702 -45.69 8.53 23.34
C THR A 702 -46.17 8.31 24.81
N SER A 703 -46.20 7.04 25.26
CA SER A 703 -46.56 6.70 26.64
C SER A 703 -45.80 5.45 27.09
N TYR A 704 -45.43 5.40 28.34
CA TYR A 704 -44.68 4.31 28.94
C TYR A 704 -45.28 3.87 30.25
N ARG A 705 -45.27 2.56 30.52
CA ARG A 705 -45.59 1.96 31.81
C ARG A 705 -44.35 1.90 32.70
N PHE A 706 -44.53 1.89 34.01
CA PHE A 706 -43.44 1.67 34.95
C PHE A 706 -42.67 0.38 34.65
N GLY A 707 -41.36 0.44 34.69
CA GLY A 707 -40.48 -0.68 34.38
C GLY A 707 -40.34 -1.00 32.90
N GLN A 708 -41.11 -0.35 32.02
CA GLN A 708 -40.95 -0.51 30.56
C GLN A 708 -39.66 0.15 30.09
N PRO A 709 -38.92 -0.44 29.15
CA PRO A 709 -37.76 0.18 28.54
C PRO A 709 -38.19 1.42 27.72
N VAL A 710 -37.48 2.51 27.95
CA VAL A 710 -37.56 3.75 27.21
C VAL A 710 -36.26 3.88 26.39
N THR A 711 -36.36 3.80 25.07
CA THR A 711 -35.25 4.07 24.17
C THR A 711 -35.34 5.48 23.66
N ILE A 712 -34.31 6.28 23.92
CA ILE A 712 -34.13 7.60 23.37
C ILE A 712 -33.23 7.46 22.17
N THR A 713 -33.67 7.95 21.01
CA THR A 713 -32.87 8.01 19.78
C THR A 713 -32.53 9.47 19.50
N LEU A 714 -31.26 9.77 19.40
CA LEU A 714 -30.68 11.04 18.97
C LEU A 714 -30.10 10.87 17.58
N LYS A 715 -30.56 11.67 16.62
CA LYS A 715 -30.03 11.70 15.27
C LYS A 715 -29.34 13.04 15.04
N ASP A 716 -28.02 12.99 14.96
CA ASP A 716 -27.19 14.15 14.59
C ASP A 716 -25.87 13.64 13.97
N PRO A 717 -25.65 13.85 12.66
CA PRO A 717 -24.40 13.48 12.02
C PRO A 717 -23.17 14.19 12.61
N ASP A 718 -23.33 15.38 13.20
CA ASP A 718 -22.24 16.17 13.78
C ASP A 718 -21.62 15.52 15.02
N LEU A 719 -22.26 14.53 15.59
CA LEU A 719 -21.73 13.71 16.69
C LEU A 719 -20.85 12.56 16.21
N ASN A 720 -20.74 12.31 14.91
CA ASN A 720 -19.81 11.32 14.39
C ASN A 720 -18.37 11.84 14.52
N LEU A 721 -17.54 11.07 15.21
CA LEU A 721 -16.14 11.38 15.43
C LEU A 721 -15.21 10.47 14.61
N ARG A 722 -15.67 9.27 14.26
CA ARG A 722 -14.87 8.22 13.63
C ARG A 722 -15.64 7.43 12.58
N SER A 723 -14.97 7.07 11.52
CA SER A 723 -15.51 6.25 10.43
C SER A 723 -15.34 4.74 10.64
N ASP A 724 -14.48 4.31 11.54
CA ASP A 724 -14.05 2.92 11.73
C ASP A 724 -14.73 2.22 12.91
N THR A 725 -15.26 2.99 13.87
CA THR A 725 -15.88 2.48 15.09
C THR A 725 -17.16 3.24 15.38
N VAL A 726 -18.00 2.66 16.24
CA VAL A 726 -19.19 3.34 16.78
C VAL A 726 -18.76 4.34 17.84
N ASP A 727 -19.39 5.50 17.83
CA ASP A 727 -19.16 6.53 18.85
C ASP A 727 -20.08 6.30 20.05
N ILE A 728 -19.57 6.58 21.26
CA ILE A 728 -20.24 6.31 22.53
C ILE A 728 -20.15 7.55 23.41
N TYR A 729 -21.31 7.99 23.93
CA TYR A 729 -21.40 9.10 24.86
C TYR A 729 -21.94 8.61 26.20
N LEU A 730 -21.14 8.78 27.25
CA LEU A 730 -21.43 8.27 28.60
C LEU A 730 -22.23 9.27 29.42
N VAL A 731 -22.96 8.74 30.42
CA VAL A 731 -23.58 9.56 31.45
C VAL A 731 -22.54 9.99 32.48
N ASN A 732 -22.55 11.28 32.83
CA ASN A 732 -21.76 11.80 33.93
C ASN A 732 -22.22 11.20 35.27
N ASN A 733 -21.36 10.41 35.88
CA ASN A 733 -21.62 9.70 37.14
C ASN A 733 -20.96 10.35 38.37
N ASP A 734 -20.29 11.52 38.21
CA ASP A 734 -19.70 12.23 39.37
C ASP A 734 -20.84 12.86 40.22
N PRO A 735 -21.04 12.42 41.49
CA PRO A 735 -22.07 12.93 42.36
C PRO A 735 -21.87 14.39 42.76
N ASN A 736 -20.63 14.91 42.63
CA ASN A 736 -20.29 16.29 42.96
C ASN A 736 -20.50 17.26 41.80
N SER A 737 -20.73 16.72 40.60
CA SER A 737 -20.96 17.55 39.42
C SER A 737 -22.36 18.13 39.39
N SER A 738 -22.48 19.38 38.98
CA SER A 738 -23.80 20.03 38.74
C SER A 738 -24.56 19.32 37.61
N ASN A 739 -23.83 18.61 36.70
CA ASN A 739 -24.33 17.90 35.52
C ASN A 739 -24.38 16.39 35.73
N VAL A 740 -24.40 15.93 37.00
CA VAL A 740 -24.57 14.50 37.30
C VAL A 740 -25.88 13.98 36.70
N ASP A 741 -25.85 12.71 36.22
CA ASP A 741 -27.00 12.04 35.58
C ASP A 741 -27.44 12.70 34.25
N THR A 742 -26.53 13.38 33.53
CA THR A 742 -26.73 13.79 32.15
C THR A 742 -25.69 13.13 31.27
N VAL A 743 -25.98 12.95 29.97
CA VAL A 743 -24.94 12.57 29.01
C VAL A 743 -24.03 13.76 28.77
N GLY A 744 -22.71 13.56 28.92
CA GLY A 744 -21.74 14.61 28.77
C GLY A 744 -20.63 14.58 29.81
N SER A 745 -20.07 15.74 30.11
CA SER A 745 -18.98 15.89 31.09
C SER A 745 -19.40 16.68 32.32
N SER A 746 -18.48 16.85 33.27
CA SER A 746 -18.73 17.63 34.47
C SER A 746 -19.07 19.12 34.21
N GLY A 747 -18.62 19.67 33.06
CA GLY A 747 -18.85 21.07 32.67
C GLY A 747 -19.95 21.27 31.64
N ASP A 748 -20.22 20.27 30.80
CA ASP A 748 -21.07 20.43 29.63
C ASP A 748 -22.05 19.27 29.47
N ILE A 749 -23.28 19.62 29.06
CA ILE A 749 -24.37 18.67 28.83
C ILE A 749 -24.49 18.43 27.32
N LEU A 750 -24.60 17.16 26.91
CA LEU A 750 -25.02 16.76 25.58
C LEU A 750 -26.51 16.42 25.55
N LEU A 751 -26.97 15.58 26.49
CA LEU A 751 -28.34 15.17 26.59
C LEU A 751 -28.78 15.09 28.07
N GLU A 752 -29.94 15.64 28.37
CA GLU A 752 -30.59 15.49 29.68
C GLU A 752 -32.00 14.88 29.54
N VAL A 753 -32.34 14.03 30.46
CA VAL A 753 -33.69 13.40 30.54
C VAL A 753 -34.48 14.02 31.65
N LEU A 754 -35.70 14.47 31.33
CA LEU A 754 -36.63 15.10 32.26
C LEU A 754 -37.92 14.26 32.40
N ILE A 755 -38.41 14.12 33.61
CA ILE A 755 -39.69 13.53 33.92
C ILE A 755 -40.43 14.52 34.78
N LYS A 756 -41.69 14.92 34.38
CA LYS A 756 -42.44 16.01 35.01
C LYS A 756 -41.66 17.33 35.03
N ASP A 757 -40.92 17.63 33.97
CA ASP A 757 -40.04 18.81 33.85
C ASP A 757 -38.93 18.89 34.94
N ILE A 758 -38.64 17.74 35.57
CA ILE A 758 -37.54 17.58 36.54
C ILE A 758 -36.47 16.69 35.90
N ARG A 759 -35.21 17.12 35.90
CA ARG A 759 -34.10 16.28 35.47
C ARG A 759 -34.11 14.95 36.25
N TYR A 760 -34.03 13.84 35.56
CA TYR A 760 -33.96 12.52 36.16
C TYR A 760 -32.58 12.30 36.80
N LYS A 761 -32.42 12.88 37.96
CA LYS A 761 -31.17 12.96 38.73
C LYS A 761 -31.32 12.19 40.03
N ARG A 762 -30.23 11.63 40.55
CA ARG A 762 -30.16 10.99 41.84
C ARG A 762 -30.37 11.96 42.99
N CYS A 763 -30.83 11.45 44.11
CA CYS A 763 -30.88 12.17 45.38
C CYS A 763 -30.61 11.25 46.57
N THR A 764 -30.12 11.81 47.66
CA THR A 764 -29.87 11.05 48.89
C THR A 764 -30.90 11.46 49.93
N ILE A 765 -31.70 10.48 50.34
CA ILE A 765 -32.74 10.69 51.39
C ILE A 765 -32.45 9.72 52.53
N ASN A 766 -32.26 10.26 53.70
CA ASN A 766 -31.93 9.48 54.92
C ASN A 766 -30.66 8.60 54.71
N GLY A 767 -29.64 9.07 53.98
CA GLY A 767 -28.42 8.31 53.70
C GLY A 767 -28.53 7.26 52.61
N ILE A 768 -29.71 7.11 51.95
CA ILE A 768 -29.94 6.16 50.84
C ILE A 768 -30.02 6.95 49.53
N GLU A 769 -29.24 6.56 48.55
CA GLU A 769 -29.30 7.11 47.22
C GLU A 769 -30.43 6.49 46.36
N TYR A 770 -31.19 7.34 45.71
CA TYR A 770 -32.32 6.96 44.84
C TYR A 770 -32.20 7.60 43.46
N GLY A 771 -32.63 6.86 42.44
CA GLY A 771 -32.80 7.36 41.09
C GLY A 771 -31.52 7.64 40.35
N GLY A 772 -31.64 8.52 39.38
CA GLY A 772 -30.55 8.99 38.50
C GLY A 772 -30.38 8.18 37.23
N LEU A 773 -30.12 8.89 36.15
CA LEU A 773 -29.92 8.27 34.82
C LEU A 773 -28.70 7.34 34.76
N ALA A 774 -27.60 7.73 35.41
CA ALA A 774 -26.40 6.91 35.45
C ALA A 774 -26.61 5.57 36.18
N SER A 775 -27.46 5.51 37.20
CA SER A 775 -27.77 4.26 37.92
C SER A 775 -28.51 3.23 37.08
N THR A 776 -29.07 3.66 35.94
CA THR A 776 -29.80 2.78 35.00
C THR A 776 -28.89 2.10 33.97
N GLY A 777 -27.59 2.48 33.87
CA GLY A 777 -26.67 2.04 32.82
C GLY A 777 -26.93 2.69 31.46
N PHE A 778 -27.69 3.80 31.43
CA PHE A 778 -27.93 4.52 30.18
C PHE A 778 -26.63 4.98 29.54
N THR A 779 -26.52 4.75 28.24
CA THR A 779 -25.38 5.19 27.43
C THR A 779 -25.90 5.42 26.02
N LEU A 780 -25.52 6.52 25.39
CA LEU A 780 -25.81 6.75 23.98
C LEU A 780 -24.75 6.03 23.17
N VAL A 781 -25.18 5.07 22.36
CA VAL A 781 -24.31 4.28 21.49
C VAL A 781 -24.78 4.47 20.05
N GLU A 782 -23.85 4.75 19.18
CA GLU A 782 -24.14 4.86 17.75
C GLU A 782 -24.61 3.52 17.17
N THR A 783 -25.60 3.54 16.31
CA THR A 783 -26.24 2.32 15.76
C THR A 783 -25.37 1.59 14.72
N GLY A 784 -24.31 2.22 14.28
CA GLY A 784 -23.29 1.68 13.37
C GLY A 784 -22.31 2.77 13.00
N PRO A 785 -21.12 2.44 12.48
CA PRO A 785 -20.11 3.43 12.10
C PRO A 785 -20.68 4.49 11.15
N SER A 786 -20.44 5.75 11.45
CA SER A 786 -20.86 6.90 10.63
C SER A 786 -22.36 7.01 10.33
N THR A 787 -23.24 6.50 11.22
CA THR A 787 -24.68 6.61 11.03
C THR A 787 -25.24 7.96 11.50
N GLY A 788 -24.59 8.59 12.48
CA GLY A 788 -25.08 9.77 13.17
C GLY A 788 -26.38 9.54 13.93
N VAL A 789 -26.70 8.29 14.25
CA VAL A 789 -27.89 7.88 14.99
C VAL A 789 -27.47 7.15 16.25
N PHE A 790 -27.83 7.71 17.39
CA PHE A 790 -27.42 7.22 18.71
C PHE A 790 -28.62 6.76 19.50
N GLU A 791 -28.50 5.62 20.16
CA GLU A 791 -29.57 5.06 20.98
C GLU A 791 -29.09 4.79 22.40
N GLY A 792 -29.93 5.13 23.36
CA GLY A 792 -29.76 4.77 24.77
C GLY A 792 -31.09 4.33 25.40
N THR A 793 -31.03 3.36 26.29
CA THR A 793 -32.23 2.79 26.89
C THR A 793 -32.15 2.80 28.40
N PHE A 794 -33.24 3.19 29.06
CA PHE A 794 -33.44 3.06 30.50
C PHE A 794 -34.83 2.51 30.82
N LYS A 795 -35.06 2.01 32.03
CA LYS A 795 -36.35 1.59 32.48
C LYS A 795 -37.15 2.75 33.10
N MET A 796 -38.41 2.94 32.68
CA MET A 796 -39.26 4.00 33.21
C MET A 796 -39.42 3.86 34.70
N PRO A 797 -38.94 4.82 35.53
CA PRO A 797 -39.02 4.73 36.98
C PRO A 797 -40.43 4.99 37.47
N SER A 798 -40.84 4.33 38.56
CA SER A 798 -42.11 4.59 39.24
C SER A 798 -42.07 5.86 40.09
N GLN A 799 -40.89 6.20 40.60
CA GLN A 799 -40.61 7.39 41.43
C GLN A 799 -39.34 8.10 40.95
N ILE A 800 -39.32 9.39 41.13
CA ILE A 800 -38.17 10.26 40.87
C ILE A 800 -37.96 11.18 42.06
N CYS A 801 -36.76 11.73 42.18
CA CYS A 801 -36.44 12.79 43.14
C CYS A 801 -37.20 14.07 42.78
N ASP A 802 -37.74 14.79 43.78
CA ASP A 802 -38.30 16.09 43.50
C ASP A 802 -37.23 17.13 43.15
N LYS A 803 -37.65 18.32 42.72
CA LYS A 803 -36.70 19.34 42.26
C LYS A 803 -35.66 19.76 43.30
N SER A 804 -36.03 19.63 44.58
CA SER A 804 -35.17 19.94 45.72
C SER A 804 -34.22 18.81 46.11
N GLY A 805 -34.48 17.59 45.62
CA GLY A 805 -33.69 16.37 45.96
C GLY A 805 -33.97 15.87 47.40
N THR A 806 -35.07 16.29 48.00
CA THR A 806 -35.37 15.99 49.41
C THR A 806 -36.44 14.91 49.64
N LYS A 807 -37.21 14.58 48.61
CA LYS A 807 -38.25 13.54 48.66
C LYS A 807 -38.44 12.85 47.32
N LEU A 808 -39.02 11.63 47.35
CA LEU A 808 -39.46 10.91 46.17
C LEU A 808 -40.89 11.32 45.83
N ILE A 809 -41.13 11.54 44.54
CA ILE A 809 -42.47 11.79 43.99
C ILE A 809 -42.79 10.75 42.91
N SER A 810 -44.05 10.40 42.75
CA SER A 810 -44.49 9.48 41.71
C SER A 810 -44.27 10.09 40.32
N SER A 811 -43.78 9.31 39.40
CA SER A 811 -43.65 9.70 37.97
C SER A 811 -44.95 9.52 37.18
N ALA A 812 -46.02 8.94 37.79
CA ALA A 812 -47.29 8.73 37.13
C ALA A 812 -47.91 10.02 36.61
N GLY A 813 -48.43 9.96 35.37
CA GLY A 813 -49.08 11.09 34.70
C GLY A 813 -48.15 12.27 34.36
N GLY A 814 -46.84 12.06 34.46
CA GLY A 814 -45.85 13.06 34.10
C GLY A 814 -45.46 13.04 32.63
N SER A 815 -45.00 14.16 32.10
CA SER A 815 -44.34 14.27 30.81
C SER A 815 -42.96 13.63 30.86
N LEU A 816 -42.55 12.97 29.78
CA LEU A 816 -41.17 12.59 29.51
C LEU A 816 -40.64 13.55 28.46
N ASP A 817 -39.51 14.19 28.70
CA ASP A 817 -38.77 14.98 27.76
C ASP A 817 -37.30 14.56 27.75
N ALA A 818 -36.63 14.75 26.63
CA ALA A 818 -35.17 14.68 26.51
C ALA A 818 -34.70 15.89 25.77
N LYS A 819 -33.78 16.62 26.34
CA LYS A 819 -33.23 17.83 25.74
C LYS A 819 -31.81 17.56 25.26
N TYR A 820 -31.67 17.74 23.95
CA TYR A 820 -30.36 17.68 23.28
C TYR A 820 -29.79 19.08 23.18
N HIS A 821 -28.60 19.27 23.71
CA HIS A 821 -27.83 20.52 23.62
C HIS A 821 -26.90 20.43 22.41
N ASP A 822 -27.40 20.88 21.30
CA ASP A 822 -26.64 20.94 20.05
C ASP A 822 -25.73 22.18 20.10
N SER A 823 -24.43 21.96 20.07
CA SER A 823 -23.46 23.07 20.11
C SER A 823 -23.38 23.83 18.79
N ARG A 824 -23.81 23.21 17.69
CA ARG A 824 -23.76 23.76 16.34
C ARG A 824 -24.87 23.16 15.46
N ASP A 825 -26.01 23.78 15.46
CA ASP A 825 -27.12 23.37 14.60
C ASP A 825 -26.84 23.68 13.12
N ALA A 826 -27.80 23.42 12.23
CA ALA A 826 -27.66 23.70 10.80
C ALA A 826 -27.41 25.18 10.44
N SER A 827 -27.57 26.10 11.36
CA SER A 827 -27.18 27.51 11.25
C SER A 827 -25.77 27.79 11.79
N GLY A 828 -25.11 26.78 12.39
CA GLY A 828 -23.83 26.87 13.05
C GLY A 828 -23.90 27.45 14.48
N ASN A 829 -25.08 27.69 15.04
CA ASN A 829 -25.24 28.26 16.36
C ASN A 829 -25.67 27.22 17.40
N PRO A 830 -25.37 27.43 18.70
CA PRO A 830 -25.87 26.58 19.75
C PRO A 830 -27.40 26.62 19.84
N ASN A 831 -28.02 25.45 19.99
CA ASN A 831 -29.47 25.32 20.12
C ASN A 831 -29.84 24.15 21.07
N ILE A 832 -31.07 24.13 21.57
CA ILE A 832 -31.58 23.05 22.41
C ILE A 832 -32.82 22.47 21.75
N PHE A 833 -32.74 21.20 21.43
CA PHE A 833 -33.84 20.45 20.84
C PHE A 833 -34.50 19.55 21.89
N SER A 834 -35.79 19.69 22.08
CA SER A 834 -36.58 18.83 22.95
C SER A 834 -37.10 17.62 22.15
N LEU A 835 -37.56 16.60 22.87
CA LEU A 835 -38.24 15.46 22.26
C LEU A 835 -39.28 15.95 21.26
N LEU A 836 -39.09 15.60 19.99
CA LEU A 836 -40.21 15.63 19.08
C LEU A 836 -41.22 14.66 19.61
N ALA A 837 -42.42 15.14 19.97
CA ALA A 837 -43.57 14.29 20.16
C ALA A 837 -43.75 13.52 18.85
N TYR A 838 -43.20 12.31 18.82
CA TYR A 838 -43.40 11.40 17.71
C TYR A 838 -44.91 11.18 17.73
N LYS A 839 -45.57 11.80 16.78
CA LYS A 839 -46.85 11.22 16.36
C LYS A 839 -46.44 9.90 15.74
N SER A 840 -46.31 8.90 16.59
CA SER A 840 -46.31 7.52 16.18
C SER A 840 -47.54 7.49 15.29
N SER A 841 -47.33 7.32 14.01
CA SER A 841 -48.40 6.91 13.14
C SER A 841 -48.65 5.44 13.51
N THR A 842 -49.24 5.23 14.71
CA THR A 842 -49.87 3.98 15.10
C THR A 842 -50.99 3.62 14.12
N GLN A 843 -51.11 4.42 13.08
CA GLN A 843 -52.06 4.21 12.01
C GLN A 843 -51.67 3.03 11.11
N PHE A 844 -50.37 2.73 10.96
CA PHE A 844 -49.93 1.64 10.09
C PHE A 844 -48.78 0.88 10.72
N SER A 845 -48.85 -0.41 10.82
CA SER A 845 -47.76 -1.32 11.21
C SER A 845 -47.79 -2.58 10.38
N THR A 846 -46.66 -3.25 10.20
CA THR A 846 -46.62 -4.55 9.56
C THR A 846 -45.60 -5.47 10.30
N SER A 847 -45.85 -6.75 10.17
CA SER A 847 -44.90 -7.79 10.58
C SER A 847 -44.48 -8.55 9.33
N PRO A 848 -43.49 -8.04 8.59
CA PRO A 848 -43.06 -8.65 7.33
C PRO A 848 -42.38 -9.99 7.57
N GLN A 849 -42.66 -10.96 6.71
CA GLN A 849 -42.08 -12.30 6.76
C GLN A 849 -41.47 -12.61 5.39
N LEU A 850 -40.32 -13.28 5.40
CA LEU A 850 -39.69 -13.81 4.21
C LEU A 850 -39.85 -15.33 4.15
N SER A 851 -40.04 -15.85 2.93
CA SER A 851 -40.10 -17.30 2.71
C SER A 851 -38.78 -17.99 3.01
N LYS A 852 -37.66 -17.26 2.85
CA LYS A 852 -36.28 -17.70 3.10
C LYS A 852 -35.45 -16.54 3.64
N ASN A 853 -34.68 -16.77 4.69
CA ASN A 853 -33.71 -15.77 5.19
C ASN A 853 -32.33 -15.92 4.54
N MET A 854 -32.08 -17.08 3.91
CA MET A 854 -30.90 -17.36 3.10
C MET A 854 -31.32 -18.05 1.82
N ILE A 855 -30.67 -17.69 0.70
CA ILE A 855 -30.88 -18.27 -0.61
C ILE A 855 -29.55 -18.52 -1.28
N LEU A 856 -29.36 -19.66 -1.89
CA LEU A 856 -28.21 -19.93 -2.74
C LEU A 856 -28.46 -19.34 -4.12
N ILE A 857 -27.48 -18.62 -4.65
CA ILE A 857 -27.56 -18.08 -6.01
C ILE A 857 -27.61 -19.27 -6.98
N PRO A 858 -28.67 -19.40 -7.79
CA PRO A 858 -28.85 -20.57 -8.66
C PRO A 858 -27.82 -20.61 -9.78
N SER A 859 -27.61 -21.79 -10.32
CA SER A 859 -26.76 -21.98 -11.52
C SER A 859 -27.34 -21.30 -12.76
N SER A 860 -26.49 -21.14 -13.77
CA SER A 860 -26.83 -20.43 -15.01
C SER A 860 -28.16 -20.89 -15.64
N GLY A 861 -28.97 -19.91 -16.01
CA GLY A 861 -30.29 -20.12 -16.61
C GLY A 861 -31.44 -20.39 -15.63
N ASN A 862 -31.16 -20.50 -14.33
CA ASN A 862 -32.16 -20.71 -13.30
C ASN A 862 -32.38 -19.45 -12.47
N SER A 863 -33.57 -19.34 -11.88
CA SER A 863 -33.88 -18.31 -10.90
C SER A 863 -34.66 -18.90 -9.72
N GLU A 864 -34.39 -18.38 -8.53
CA GLU A 864 -35.17 -18.70 -7.34
C GLU A 864 -35.83 -17.44 -6.78
N GLU A 865 -36.93 -17.60 -6.05
CA GLU A 865 -37.68 -16.48 -5.50
C GLU A 865 -37.60 -16.43 -3.97
N VAL A 866 -37.41 -15.21 -3.47
CA VAL A 866 -37.65 -14.86 -2.06
C VAL A 866 -38.97 -14.13 -2.00
N ILE A 867 -39.94 -14.73 -1.30
CA ILE A 867 -41.27 -14.17 -1.19
C ILE A 867 -41.34 -13.36 0.11
N LEU A 868 -41.70 -12.09 -0.02
CA LEU A 868 -42.05 -11.20 1.07
C LEU A 868 -43.56 -11.21 1.24
N SER A 869 -44.05 -11.44 2.46
CA SER A 869 -45.46 -11.42 2.78
C SER A 869 -45.71 -10.74 4.14
N GLY A 870 -46.92 -10.27 4.36
CA GLY A 870 -47.37 -9.65 5.59
C GLY A 870 -48.72 -9.00 5.46
N SER A 871 -49.09 -8.23 6.48
CA SER A 871 -50.30 -7.39 6.40
C SER A 871 -50.07 -6.04 7.05
N ILE A 872 -50.68 -5.00 6.49
CA ILE A 872 -50.67 -3.63 7.02
C ILE A 872 -51.91 -3.45 7.90
N SER A 873 -51.71 -3.12 9.17
CA SER A 873 -52.80 -2.74 10.04
C SER A 873 -53.42 -1.41 9.60
N ASN A 874 -54.73 -1.34 9.60
CA ASN A 874 -55.51 -0.17 9.19
C ASN A 874 -55.23 0.30 7.74
N ALA A 875 -55.00 -0.65 6.85
CA ALA A 875 -54.74 -0.34 5.42
C ALA A 875 -55.93 0.41 4.79
N LYS A 876 -55.61 1.39 3.96
CA LYS A 876 -56.62 2.15 3.18
C LYS A 876 -56.79 1.51 1.82
N ASN A 877 -58.00 1.38 1.33
CA ASN A 877 -58.26 0.84 0.01
C ASN A 877 -57.61 1.71 -1.07
N GLY A 878 -56.93 1.04 -2.01
CA GLY A 878 -56.32 1.70 -3.16
C GLY A 878 -54.94 2.30 -2.95
N VAL A 879 -54.39 2.24 -1.73
CA VAL A 879 -53.02 2.72 -1.46
C VAL A 879 -52.07 1.54 -1.54
N PRO A 880 -51.10 1.51 -2.46
CA PRO A 880 -50.10 0.44 -2.57
C PRO A 880 -49.01 0.54 -1.49
N LEU A 881 -48.42 -0.62 -1.16
CA LEU A 881 -47.23 -0.69 -0.34
C LEU A 881 -46.02 -0.42 -1.24
N SER A 882 -45.22 0.56 -0.91
CA SER A 882 -43.92 0.81 -1.58
C SER A 882 -42.83 0.01 -0.88
N ILE A 883 -42.01 -0.66 -1.65
CA ILE A 883 -40.97 -1.58 -1.18
C ILE A 883 -39.65 -1.15 -1.83
N VAL A 884 -38.65 -0.90 -1.01
CA VAL A 884 -37.31 -0.55 -1.45
C VAL A 884 -36.39 -1.72 -1.13
N LEU A 885 -35.90 -2.40 -2.15
CA LEU A 885 -34.87 -3.45 -2.03
C LEU A 885 -33.50 -2.81 -2.26
N MET A 886 -32.66 -2.87 -1.24
CA MET A 886 -31.27 -2.45 -1.30
C MET A 886 -30.39 -3.69 -1.46
N ARG A 887 -29.64 -3.73 -2.54
CA ARG A 887 -28.69 -4.81 -2.85
C ARG A 887 -27.38 -4.63 -2.06
N PRO A 888 -26.58 -5.70 -1.92
CA PRO A 888 -25.26 -5.61 -1.24
C PRO A 888 -24.28 -4.60 -1.85
N ASP A 889 -24.40 -4.33 -3.15
CA ASP A 889 -23.61 -3.34 -3.89
C ASP A 889 -24.12 -1.89 -3.75
N GLY A 890 -25.12 -1.66 -2.88
CA GLY A 890 -25.70 -0.35 -2.64
C GLY A 890 -26.76 0.08 -3.65
N VAL A 891 -26.98 -0.68 -4.71
CA VAL A 891 -28.04 -0.39 -5.70
C VAL A 891 -29.42 -0.61 -5.07
N THR A 892 -30.32 0.36 -5.26
CA THR A 892 -31.70 0.27 -4.77
C THR A 892 -32.67 0.00 -5.93
N GLN A 893 -33.66 -0.85 -5.66
CA GLN A 893 -34.73 -1.17 -6.57
C GLN A 893 -36.08 -0.90 -5.88
N ASN A 894 -36.98 -0.22 -6.56
CA ASN A 894 -38.28 0.11 -6.02
C ASN A 894 -39.36 -0.82 -6.60
N PHE A 895 -40.18 -1.38 -5.72
CA PHE A 895 -41.31 -2.23 -6.04
C PHE A 895 -42.59 -1.65 -5.39
N SER A 896 -43.72 -2.06 -5.88
CA SER A 896 -45.00 -1.78 -5.24
C SER A 896 -45.82 -3.05 -5.13
N ALA A 897 -46.48 -3.24 -3.99
CA ALA A 897 -47.38 -4.34 -3.79
C ALA A 897 -48.81 -3.82 -3.54
N VAL A 898 -49.77 -4.39 -4.25
CA VAL A 898 -51.17 -4.10 -4.03
C VAL A 898 -51.64 -4.83 -2.77
N LEU A 899 -52.38 -4.15 -1.89
CA LEU A 899 -52.91 -4.73 -0.69
C LEU A 899 -54.27 -5.38 -0.99
N SER A 900 -54.53 -6.53 -0.36
CA SER A 900 -55.90 -7.10 -0.31
C SER A 900 -56.81 -6.25 0.55
N ASN A 901 -58.10 -6.52 0.50
CA ASN A 901 -59.08 -5.85 1.38
C ASN A 901 -58.80 -6.02 2.88
N SER A 902 -58.09 -7.06 3.26
CA SER A 902 -57.61 -7.29 4.64
C SER A 902 -56.26 -6.64 4.95
N GLY A 903 -55.71 -5.84 4.03
CA GLY A 903 -54.40 -5.23 4.18
C GLY A 903 -53.20 -6.17 3.91
N SER A 904 -53.44 -7.41 3.49
CA SER A 904 -52.37 -8.39 3.23
C SER A 904 -51.66 -8.09 1.92
N TYR A 905 -50.35 -8.30 1.89
CA TYR A 905 -49.49 -8.16 0.72
C TYR A 905 -48.61 -9.39 0.51
N ARG A 906 -48.25 -9.60 -0.73
CA ARG A 906 -47.29 -10.61 -1.14
C ARG A 906 -46.53 -10.12 -2.39
N THR A 907 -45.22 -10.21 -2.36
CA THR A 907 -44.37 -9.91 -3.52
C THR A 907 -43.19 -10.86 -3.53
N ALA A 908 -42.57 -11.06 -4.69
CA ALA A 908 -41.43 -11.93 -4.85
C ALA A 908 -40.24 -11.17 -5.43
N PHE A 909 -39.05 -11.52 -4.98
CA PHE A 909 -37.79 -11.03 -5.52
C PHE A 909 -37.05 -12.18 -6.15
N SER A 910 -36.72 -12.07 -7.43
CA SER A 910 -36.00 -13.09 -8.16
C SER A 910 -34.49 -12.96 -7.95
N ILE A 911 -33.87 -14.04 -7.53
CA ILE A 911 -32.43 -14.21 -7.41
C ILE A 911 -31.97 -15.17 -8.52
N ASN A 912 -31.05 -14.74 -9.32
CA ASN A 912 -30.50 -15.49 -10.45
C ASN A 912 -28.96 -15.46 -10.45
N GLU A 913 -28.32 -16.07 -11.45
CA GLU A 913 -26.87 -16.16 -11.59
C GLU A 913 -26.13 -14.80 -11.59
N LYS A 914 -26.84 -13.69 -11.92
CA LYS A 914 -26.28 -12.34 -11.96
C LYS A 914 -26.50 -11.57 -10.66
N SER A 915 -27.15 -12.17 -9.68
CA SER A 915 -27.44 -11.54 -8.40
C SER A 915 -26.16 -11.42 -7.57
N VAL A 916 -26.03 -10.32 -6.85
CA VAL A 916 -24.84 -10.00 -6.04
C VAL A 916 -24.88 -10.81 -4.75
N VAL A 917 -23.77 -11.41 -4.37
CA VAL A 917 -23.59 -12.11 -3.09
C VAL A 917 -23.62 -11.11 -1.95
N GLY A 918 -24.33 -11.42 -0.86
CA GLY A 918 -24.39 -10.61 0.34
C GLY A 918 -25.79 -10.37 0.87
N VAL A 919 -25.93 -9.39 1.77
CA VAL A 919 -27.19 -9.10 2.46
C VAL A 919 -28.04 -8.13 1.64
N TYR A 920 -29.23 -8.56 1.30
CA TYR A 920 -30.29 -7.76 0.69
C TYR A 920 -31.17 -7.19 1.78
N LYS A 921 -31.33 -5.88 1.84
CA LYS A 921 -32.20 -5.18 2.81
C LYS A 921 -33.47 -4.73 2.12
N ILE A 922 -34.61 -4.97 2.73
CA ILE A 922 -35.94 -4.58 2.23
C ILE A 922 -36.53 -3.60 3.23
N GLN A 923 -36.91 -2.42 2.77
CA GLN A 923 -37.65 -1.43 3.54
C GLN A 923 -39.03 -1.28 2.97
N LEU A 924 -40.04 -1.17 3.83
CA LEU A 924 -41.45 -1.07 3.46
C LEU A 924 -41.98 0.29 3.87
N PHE A 925 -42.60 0.98 2.90
CA PHE A 925 -43.19 2.29 3.11
C PHE A 925 -44.67 2.24 2.74
N TYR A 926 -45.52 2.68 3.63
CA TYR A 926 -46.92 2.80 3.37
C TYR A 926 -47.44 4.21 3.68
N ASN A 927 -48.11 4.82 2.69
CA ASN A 927 -48.54 6.22 2.77
C ASN A 927 -47.39 7.20 3.16
N GLY A 928 -46.17 6.95 2.67
CA GLY A 928 -44.99 7.78 2.96
C GLY A 928 -44.28 7.48 4.28
N VAL A 929 -44.78 6.53 5.08
CA VAL A 929 -44.21 6.14 6.37
C VAL A 929 -43.49 4.81 6.25
N ASN A 930 -42.29 4.68 6.82
CA ASN A 930 -41.62 3.39 6.96
C ASN A 930 -42.36 2.54 7.98
N VAL A 931 -42.91 1.40 7.55
CA VAL A 931 -43.74 0.51 8.37
C VAL A 931 -43.01 -0.76 8.78
N GLY A 932 -41.84 -1.04 8.23
CA GLY A 932 -41.03 -2.19 8.61
C GLY A 932 -39.82 -2.43 7.69
N SER A 933 -38.94 -3.30 8.12
CA SER A 933 -37.80 -3.76 7.33
C SER A 933 -37.46 -5.22 7.61
N VAL A 934 -36.95 -5.93 6.61
CA VAL A 934 -36.44 -7.30 6.73
C VAL A 934 -35.22 -7.45 5.82
N SER A 935 -34.46 -8.50 6.04
CA SER A 935 -33.31 -8.80 5.19
C SER A 935 -33.15 -10.29 4.95
N PHE A 936 -32.55 -10.64 3.82
CA PHE A 936 -32.13 -12.01 3.51
C PHE A 936 -30.72 -11.99 2.93
N THR A 937 -30.04 -13.12 3.02
CA THR A 937 -28.66 -13.28 2.50
C THR A 937 -28.69 -14.13 1.24
N ALA A 938 -28.14 -13.62 0.15
CA ALA A 938 -27.83 -14.41 -1.05
C ALA A 938 -26.39 -14.94 -0.94
N SER A 939 -26.26 -16.26 -0.86
CA SER A 939 -24.97 -16.94 -0.73
C SER A 939 -24.57 -17.60 -2.05
N PRO A 940 -23.29 -17.72 -2.36
CA PRO A 940 -22.86 -18.41 -3.57
C PRO A 940 -23.21 -19.90 -3.49
N ASN A 941 -23.59 -20.46 -4.62
CA ASN A 941 -23.79 -21.91 -4.77
C ASN A 941 -22.50 -22.55 -5.25
N ILE A 942 -21.69 -23.05 -4.35
CA ILE A 942 -20.41 -23.68 -4.66
C ILE A 942 -20.60 -25.20 -4.70
N PRO A 943 -20.41 -25.83 -5.88
CA PRO A 943 -20.54 -27.27 -6.01
C PRO A 943 -19.57 -28.07 -5.12
N ASP A 944 -20.02 -29.18 -4.56
CA ASP A 944 -19.21 -30.01 -3.64
C ASP A 944 -17.94 -30.57 -4.28
N TRP A 945 -17.93 -30.77 -5.60
CA TRP A 945 -16.72 -31.22 -6.28
C TRP A 945 -15.58 -30.19 -6.21
N ILE A 946 -15.90 -28.87 -6.18
CA ILE A 946 -14.92 -27.80 -5.97
C ILE A 946 -14.38 -27.89 -4.57
N LYS A 947 -15.25 -28.02 -3.56
CA LYS A 947 -14.84 -28.18 -2.16
C LYS A 947 -13.93 -29.39 -1.97
N ASN A 948 -14.26 -30.50 -2.57
CA ASN A 948 -13.46 -31.73 -2.47
C ASN A 948 -12.07 -31.59 -3.12
N ASN A 949 -11.95 -30.81 -4.18
CA ASN A 949 -10.65 -30.54 -4.81
C ASN A 949 -9.72 -29.69 -3.94
N THR A 950 -10.27 -28.88 -3.05
CA THR A 950 -9.45 -28.02 -2.17
C THR A 950 -8.78 -28.76 -1.00
N LYS A 951 -9.10 -30.04 -0.78
CA LYS A 951 -8.47 -30.84 0.28
C LYS A 951 -6.95 -30.98 0.13
N ARG A 952 -6.43 -30.85 -1.09
CA ARG A 952 -4.99 -30.99 -1.40
C ARG A 952 -4.23 -29.66 -1.40
N TRP A 953 -4.88 -28.54 -1.16
CA TRP A 953 -4.27 -27.22 -1.31
C TRP A 953 -3.20 -26.91 -0.25
N SER A 954 -3.16 -27.63 0.86
CA SER A 954 -2.09 -27.44 1.85
C SER A 954 -0.71 -27.95 1.41
N SER A 955 -0.69 -28.81 0.40
CA SER A 955 0.53 -29.51 -0.07
C SER A 955 1.03 -28.99 -1.42
N ILE A 956 0.39 -27.96 -2.00
CA ILE A 956 0.80 -27.38 -3.27
C ILE A 956 1.73 -26.17 -3.06
N SER A 957 2.47 -25.81 -4.09
CA SER A 957 3.31 -24.60 -4.10
C SER A 957 2.50 -23.31 -3.92
N ASP A 958 3.16 -22.22 -3.56
CA ASP A 958 2.50 -20.93 -3.36
C ASP A 958 1.91 -20.40 -4.67
N SER A 959 2.63 -20.56 -5.77
CA SER A 959 2.15 -20.18 -7.11
C SER A 959 0.91 -20.98 -7.52
N GLU A 960 0.93 -22.31 -7.35
CA GLU A 960 -0.24 -23.15 -7.64
C GLU A 960 -1.45 -22.80 -6.77
N PHE A 961 -1.22 -22.44 -5.51
CA PHE A 961 -2.28 -21.98 -4.60
C PHE A 961 -2.93 -20.70 -5.11
N VAL A 962 -2.12 -19.71 -5.50
CA VAL A 962 -2.61 -18.44 -6.08
C VAL A 962 -3.32 -18.67 -7.41
N ASP A 963 -2.80 -19.52 -8.28
CA ASP A 963 -3.43 -19.85 -9.56
C ASP A 963 -4.79 -20.54 -9.39
N MET A 964 -4.92 -21.42 -8.41
CA MET A 964 -6.22 -22.05 -8.10
C MET A 964 -7.22 -21.04 -7.56
N LEU A 965 -6.81 -20.08 -6.73
CA LEU A 965 -7.66 -18.98 -6.29
C LEU A 965 -8.08 -18.07 -7.47
N ASN A 966 -7.17 -17.77 -8.36
CA ASN A 966 -7.46 -17.01 -9.59
C ASN A 966 -8.45 -17.75 -10.50
N ASN A 967 -8.35 -19.08 -10.58
CA ASN A 967 -9.32 -19.88 -11.32
C ASN A 967 -10.72 -19.80 -10.70
N LEU A 968 -10.84 -19.89 -9.38
CA LEU A 968 -12.13 -19.72 -8.69
C LEU A 968 -12.72 -18.32 -8.90
N THR A 969 -11.87 -17.28 -9.00
CA THR A 969 -12.30 -15.91 -9.30
C THR A 969 -12.74 -15.78 -10.77
N ARG A 970 -11.97 -16.34 -11.70
CA ARG A 970 -12.31 -16.36 -13.14
C ARG A 970 -13.63 -17.09 -13.40
N ASP A 971 -13.83 -18.20 -12.71
CA ASP A 971 -15.03 -19.03 -12.85
C ASP A 971 -16.22 -18.47 -12.03
N LYS A 972 -16.04 -17.26 -11.46
CA LYS A 972 -17.04 -16.51 -10.65
C LYS A 972 -17.54 -17.24 -9.40
N VAL A 973 -16.79 -18.20 -8.90
CA VAL A 973 -17.06 -18.89 -7.63
C VAL A 973 -16.76 -17.94 -6.46
N ILE A 974 -15.74 -17.11 -6.60
CA ILE A 974 -15.37 -16.08 -5.65
C ILE A 974 -15.37 -14.73 -6.36
N MET A 975 -16.02 -13.72 -5.76
CA MET A 975 -15.94 -12.33 -6.20
C MET A 975 -14.80 -11.65 -5.44
N SER A 976 -13.62 -11.63 -6.01
CA SER A 976 -12.45 -10.93 -5.46
C SER A 976 -11.90 -9.94 -6.47
N PRO A 977 -11.31 -8.81 -6.06
CA PRO A 977 -10.47 -8.01 -6.94
C PRO A 977 -9.34 -8.90 -7.47
N LYS A 978 -8.89 -8.65 -8.70
CA LYS A 978 -7.78 -9.40 -9.28
C LYS A 978 -6.58 -9.35 -8.34
N THR A 979 -6.05 -10.51 -7.99
CA THR A 979 -4.75 -10.60 -7.33
C THR A 979 -3.71 -10.02 -8.27
N SER A 980 -2.86 -9.13 -7.77
CA SER A 980 -1.67 -8.72 -8.52
C SER A 980 -0.79 -9.95 -8.72
N THR A 981 -0.49 -10.25 -9.96
CA THR A 981 0.42 -11.32 -10.37
C THR A 981 1.87 -10.90 -10.08
N THR A 982 2.28 -10.93 -8.81
CA THR A 982 3.69 -10.92 -8.44
C THR A 982 4.01 -12.30 -7.89
N ASN A 983 4.85 -13.03 -8.61
CA ASN A 983 5.18 -14.44 -8.36
C ASN A 983 5.98 -14.71 -7.08
N ASP A 984 6.28 -13.71 -6.25
CA ASP A 984 7.24 -13.83 -5.14
C ASP A 984 6.64 -13.70 -3.72
N LYS A 985 5.32 -13.75 -3.56
CA LYS A 985 4.75 -13.75 -2.22
C LYS A 985 4.68 -15.16 -1.64
N VAL A 986 5.45 -15.38 -0.58
CA VAL A 986 5.32 -16.59 0.23
C VAL A 986 3.96 -16.61 0.90
N VAL A 987 3.10 -17.54 0.50
CA VAL A 987 1.78 -17.72 1.11
C VAL A 987 1.96 -18.37 2.50
N PRO A 988 1.58 -17.71 3.60
CA PRO A 988 1.72 -18.29 4.92
C PRO A 988 1.01 -19.65 5.03
N SER A 989 1.64 -20.62 5.67
CA SER A 989 1.10 -21.99 5.77
C SER A 989 -0.30 -22.07 6.37
N TRP A 990 -0.62 -21.18 7.31
CA TRP A 990 -1.97 -21.12 7.91
C TRP A 990 -3.06 -20.72 6.91
N VAL A 991 -2.70 -19.93 5.87
CA VAL A 991 -3.63 -19.53 4.80
C VAL A 991 -4.06 -20.75 3.99
N LYS A 992 -3.14 -21.67 3.72
CA LYS A 992 -3.42 -22.91 2.98
C LYS A 992 -4.32 -23.89 3.75
N ASN A 993 -4.49 -23.70 5.07
CA ASN A 993 -5.41 -24.50 5.87
C ASN A 993 -6.88 -24.04 5.72
N ILE A 994 -7.14 -22.82 5.32
CA ILE A 994 -8.50 -22.29 5.17
C ILE A 994 -9.34 -23.11 4.17
N PRO A 995 -8.83 -23.46 2.98
CA PRO A 995 -9.55 -24.36 2.05
C PRO A 995 -9.81 -25.75 2.62
N ILE A 996 -8.96 -26.26 3.51
CA ILE A 996 -9.14 -27.54 4.17
C ILE A 996 -10.30 -27.46 5.17
N TRP A 997 -10.34 -26.42 6.01
CA TRP A 997 -11.43 -26.21 6.95
C TRP A 997 -12.76 -26.07 6.21
N TRP A 998 -12.74 -25.38 5.07
CA TRP A 998 -13.90 -25.26 4.20
C TRP A 998 -14.32 -26.61 3.60
N SER A 999 -13.39 -27.38 3.04
CA SER A 999 -13.67 -28.69 2.45
C SER A 999 -14.17 -29.72 3.48
N ASN A 1000 -13.82 -29.55 4.75
CA ASN A 1000 -14.25 -30.39 5.86
C ASN A 1000 -15.50 -29.84 6.56
N HIS A 1001 -16.18 -28.84 5.97
CA HIS A 1001 -17.37 -28.16 6.50
C HIS A 1001 -17.18 -27.54 7.89
N GLN A 1002 -15.94 -27.20 8.26
CA GLN A 1002 -15.61 -26.52 9.52
C GLN A 1002 -15.88 -25.01 9.46
N ILE A 1003 -15.87 -24.44 8.26
CA ILE A 1003 -16.29 -23.05 7.97
C ILE A 1003 -17.30 -23.05 6.84
N SER A 1004 -18.19 -22.05 6.81
CA SER A 1004 -19.21 -21.89 5.77
C SER A 1004 -18.61 -21.40 4.44
N ASP A 1005 -19.38 -21.51 3.36
CA ASP A 1005 -19.00 -20.95 2.06
C ASP A 1005 -18.78 -19.44 2.14
N ASP A 1006 -19.60 -18.74 2.92
CA ASP A 1006 -19.50 -17.29 3.16
C ASP A 1006 -18.23 -16.94 3.95
N ASP A 1007 -17.92 -17.70 5.00
CA ASP A 1007 -16.68 -17.48 5.79
C ASP A 1007 -15.43 -17.74 4.96
N PHE A 1008 -15.45 -18.76 4.11
CA PHE A 1008 -14.38 -19.03 3.18
C PHE A 1008 -14.14 -17.85 2.23
N ILE A 1009 -15.21 -17.37 1.57
CA ILE A 1009 -15.14 -16.25 0.62
C ILE A 1009 -14.66 -14.96 1.30
N LYS A 1010 -15.22 -14.62 2.45
CA LYS A 1010 -14.80 -13.44 3.24
C LYS A 1010 -13.35 -13.53 3.67
N SER A 1011 -12.88 -14.71 4.07
CA SER A 1011 -11.48 -14.94 4.43
C SER A 1011 -10.54 -14.69 3.25
N ILE A 1012 -10.87 -15.20 2.07
CA ILE A 1012 -10.09 -14.97 0.84
C ILE A 1012 -10.10 -13.48 0.47
N GLN A 1013 -11.28 -12.85 0.45
CA GLN A 1013 -11.40 -11.42 0.15
C GLN A 1013 -10.60 -10.53 1.11
N TYR A 1014 -10.60 -10.87 2.40
CA TYR A 1014 -9.81 -10.17 3.41
C TYR A 1014 -8.31 -10.29 3.14
N MET A 1015 -7.84 -11.50 2.83
CA MET A 1015 -6.43 -11.75 2.55
C MET A 1015 -5.94 -11.05 1.28
N VAL A 1016 -6.75 -11.05 0.22
CA VAL A 1016 -6.47 -10.28 -1.01
C VAL A 1016 -6.41 -8.78 -0.70
N LYS A 1017 -7.40 -8.26 0.04
CA LYS A 1017 -7.45 -6.84 0.43
C LYS A 1017 -6.25 -6.40 1.27
N LYS A 1018 -5.72 -7.31 2.11
CA LYS A 1018 -4.54 -7.04 2.96
C LYS A 1018 -3.21 -7.38 2.26
N GLY A 1019 -3.25 -7.81 1.02
CA GLY A 1019 -2.06 -8.16 0.27
C GLY A 1019 -1.29 -9.37 0.83
N ILE A 1020 -1.98 -10.29 1.53
CA ILE A 1020 -1.39 -11.50 2.09
C ILE A 1020 -1.24 -12.58 0.99
N ILE A 1021 -2.17 -12.54 0.02
CA ILE A 1021 -2.19 -13.42 -1.17
C ILE A 1021 -2.54 -12.60 -2.40
#